data_3e5530b01fa9ae6d12f4d0457d8e885a
#
_entry.id   3e5530b01fa9ae6d12f4d0457d8e885a
#
_cell.length_a   1.000
_cell.length_b   1.000
_cell.length_c   1.000
_cell.angle_alpha   90.00
_cell.angle_beta   90.00
_cell.angle_gamma   90.00
#
_symmetry.space_group_name_H-M   'P 1'
#
loop_
_entity.id
_entity.type
_entity.pdbx_description
1 polymer ?
#
loop_
_entity_poly.entity_id
_entity_poly.type
_entity_poly.pdbx_seq_one_letter_code
_entity_poly.pdbx_strand_id
1 'polypeptide(L)'
;MDVEEKKILKMSVRNLVEFVLRSGDLDNRRTSGAEKTAMQEGSRIHRKIQRRMGADYKAEVVLKHIVEEDQFKILIEGRADGVIDKPEGLTIDEIKGIYMDLDYLTEPIPVHLAQAMCYGYFYCYDHHLNGAVIQLTYCNIETEEIRRFQVEKPFEELELWFQGLVHEYIKWARYLYNHGIRRDESIWDLEFPYPYRAGQKDLAVAVFRSMKRKRNLFIQAPTGIGKTLSTLYPSIKAMGEGLGDKLFYLTAKTITRSVAEESFDILREKGLYFNTVTITAKEKLCFLDTPECNPDACPYAKGHFDRVGDAVYEIIHKEAGITREVILTYAREFQVCPFELCLDISNWVDGVICDYNYVFDPNIRLKRYFSEGISGEYLFLVDEAHNLVSRGREMYSAIVYKEDFLLIKKLLKSVDGKIVKLLDRCNKELLRMKRECENYRLLEDIRFLITSIMSLVGELERFLEVNRDFADRDLILLFYFTLRNLVYTYERLDENYRIYTENQSDGRFMLRLFCVNPANNLKECLNKGNSTVFFSATLLPVSYYKELLSGDLDEYAVYAPSPFDQKKRLLIVASDVSSRYTRRNQREYEKIASYLIKIVSKRKGNYMVFLPSYHYLKEVESILSVNRTAKETFTYLSQNTHMNEQEREAFLMEFSEHREDSFVALCVMGGVFSEGIDLKEGRLIGAVIVGTGLPMVCTEQVILKGYFDEKGQKGFDYAYQYPGMNKVMQAAGRVIRTDRDEGIIALLDERFLKLDYQALFPREWDGFYEVKLNTVENVLEDFWKNRRKGE
;
A
#
# COMPACT_ATOMS: atom_id res chain seq x y z
N MET A 1 19.89 -33.54 32.61
CA MET A 1 18.83 -33.43 31.62
C MET A 1 18.27 -32.04 31.81
N ASP A 2 18.78 -31.08 31.03
CA ASP A 2 18.18 -29.76 31.02
C ASP A 2 16.76 -29.94 30.50
N VAL A 3 15.77 -29.53 31.26
CA VAL A 3 14.37 -29.47 30.82
C VAL A 3 14.34 -28.33 29.80
N GLU A 4 14.39 -28.66 28.50
CA GLU A 4 14.20 -27.67 27.45
C GLU A 4 12.88 -26.94 27.75
N GLU A 5 12.97 -25.65 27.94
CA GLU A 5 11.82 -24.81 28.25
C GLU A 5 10.90 -24.79 27.00
N LYS A 6 9.73 -25.43 27.10
CA LYS A 6 8.78 -25.57 25.99
C LYS A 6 8.45 -24.20 25.43
N LYS A 7 8.51 -24.06 24.09
CA LYS A 7 8.13 -22.81 23.36
C LYS A 7 6.71 -22.39 23.75
N ILE A 8 6.52 -21.12 24.06
CA ILE A 8 5.21 -20.56 24.42
C ILE A 8 4.60 -19.85 23.20
N LEU A 9 3.44 -20.31 22.73
CA LEU A 9 2.59 -19.64 21.76
C LEU A 9 1.60 -18.75 22.49
N LYS A 10 1.52 -17.46 22.14
CA LYS A 10 0.60 -16.51 22.78
C LYS A 10 -0.66 -16.32 21.94
N MET A 11 -1.81 -16.29 22.62
CA MET A 11 -3.12 -16.06 21.99
C MET A 11 -3.97 -15.20 22.94
N SER A 12 -4.63 -14.18 22.41
CA SER A 12 -5.61 -13.46 23.20
C SER A 12 -6.95 -14.20 23.23
N VAL A 13 -7.68 -14.10 24.34
CA VAL A 13 -9.04 -14.68 24.47
C VAL A 13 -9.92 -14.21 23.33
N ARG A 14 -9.90 -12.92 23.01
CA ARG A 14 -10.68 -12.35 21.92
C ARG A 14 -10.37 -13.03 20.57
N ASN A 15 -9.09 -13.12 20.21
CA ASN A 15 -8.70 -13.72 18.95
C ASN A 15 -9.06 -15.20 18.87
N LEU A 16 -8.94 -15.93 19.97
CA LEU A 16 -9.32 -17.34 20.06
C LEU A 16 -10.82 -17.54 19.77
N VAL A 17 -11.68 -16.80 20.47
CA VAL A 17 -13.13 -16.96 20.31
C VAL A 17 -13.62 -16.45 18.96
N GLU A 18 -13.11 -15.32 18.49
CA GLU A 18 -13.43 -14.78 17.17
C GLU A 18 -12.98 -15.73 16.04
N PHE A 19 -11.85 -16.43 16.22
CA PHE A 19 -11.35 -17.38 15.21
C PHE A 19 -12.14 -18.68 15.22
N VAL A 20 -12.34 -19.31 16.37
CA VAL A 20 -12.95 -20.66 16.48
C VAL A 20 -14.47 -20.62 16.26
N LEU A 21 -15.15 -19.56 16.74
CA LEU A 21 -16.62 -19.47 16.69
C LEU A 21 -17.14 -18.66 15.50
N ARG A 22 -16.26 -18.28 14.59
CA ARG A 22 -16.64 -17.58 13.37
C ARG A 22 -17.47 -18.51 12.46
N SER A 23 -18.69 -18.10 12.15
CA SER A 23 -19.63 -18.89 11.36
C SER A 23 -20.59 -18.03 10.54
N GLY A 24 -21.27 -18.62 9.56
CA GLY A 24 -22.31 -17.99 8.76
C GLY A 24 -21.81 -17.24 7.52
N ASP A 25 -22.54 -16.21 7.13
CA ASP A 25 -22.41 -15.54 5.85
C ASP A 25 -21.47 -14.33 5.89
N LEU A 26 -20.82 -14.07 4.77
CA LEU A 26 -20.19 -12.78 4.51
C LEU A 26 -21.27 -11.79 4.02
N ASP A 27 -21.51 -10.71 4.77
CA ASP A 27 -22.50 -9.70 4.40
C ASP A 27 -21.98 -8.29 4.68
N ASN A 28 -21.62 -7.55 3.61
CA ASN A 28 -21.12 -6.18 3.69
C ASN A 28 -22.22 -5.12 3.78
N ARG A 29 -23.50 -5.50 3.70
CA ARG A 29 -24.64 -4.58 3.89
C ARG A 29 -24.79 -4.20 5.37
N ARG A 30 -24.25 -5.02 6.25
CA ARG A 30 -24.14 -4.66 7.69
C ARG A 30 -22.97 -3.71 7.82
N THR A 31 -23.27 -2.43 7.91
CA THR A 31 -22.25 -1.40 8.05
C THR A 31 -21.54 -1.55 9.40
N SER A 32 -20.31 -2.03 9.37
CA SER A 32 -19.37 -1.92 10.51
C SER A 32 -18.80 -0.48 10.59
N GLY A 33 -19.68 0.51 10.37
CA GLY A 33 -19.30 1.90 10.17
C GLY A 33 -18.67 2.61 11.35
N ALA A 34 -18.73 2.02 12.52
CA ALA A 34 -18.44 2.69 13.77
C ALA A 34 -17.15 2.24 14.50
N GLU A 35 -16.28 1.43 13.88
CA GLU A 35 -15.19 0.78 14.64
C GLU A 35 -14.23 1.76 15.36
N LYS A 36 -13.92 2.90 14.79
CA LYS A 36 -12.97 3.84 15.43
C LYS A 36 -13.63 4.74 16.47
N THR A 37 -14.79 5.27 16.13
CA THR A 37 -15.63 6.03 17.07
C THR A 37 -16.16 5.09 18.15
N ALA A 38 -16.52 3.84 17.78
CA ALA A 38 -16.94 2.80 18.71
C ALA A 38 -15.83 2.37 19.68
N MET A 39 -14.56 2.31 19.27
CA MET A 39 -13.45 1.99 20.19
C MET A 39 -13.22 3.10 21.22
N GLN A 40 -13.21 4.36 20.80
CA GLN A 40 -13.02 5.49 21.71
C GLN A 40 -14.26 5.71 22.61
N GLU A 41 -15.45 5.66 22.01
CA GLU A 41 -16.71 5.75 22.73
C GLU A 41 -16.93 4.49 23.60
N GLY A 42 -16.58 3.30 23.11
CA GLY A 42 -16.58 2.06 23.88
C GLY A 42 -15.72 2.17 25.13
N SER A 43 -14.48 2.66 25.00
CA SER A 43 -13.58 2.87 26.15
C SER A 43 -14.11 3.94 27.12
N ARG A 44 -14.82 4.95 26.62
CA ARG A 44 -15.52 5.96 27.45
C ARG A 44 -16.67 5.31 28.23
N ILE A 45 -17.47 4.50 27.54
CA ILE A 45 -18.62 3.79 28.10
C ILE A 45 -18.16 2.79 29.16
N HIS A 46 -17.14 1.97 28.88
CA HIS A 46 -16.57 1.03 29.84
C HIS A 46 -16.19 1.76 31.13
N ARG A 47 -15.38 2.82 31.04
CA ARG A 47 -15.00 3.62 32.22
C ARG A 47 -16.17 4.24 32.94
N LYS A 48 -17.22 4.67 32.21
CA LYS A 48 -18.42 5.26 32.81
C LYS A 48 -19.26 4.25 33.56
N ILE A 49 -19.42 3.03 33.01
CA ILE A 49 -20.13 1.93 33.65
C ILE A 49 -19.35 1.47 34.86
N GLN A 50 -18.05 1.18 34.71
CA GLN A 50 -17.17 0.72 35.78
C GLN A 50 -17.18 1.69 36.99
N ARG A 51 -17.18 3.02 36.78
CA ARG A 51 -17.24 4.03 37.83
C ARG A 51 -18.58 4.06 38.60
N ARG A 52 -19.64 3.52 38.02
CA ARG A 52 -20.96 3.43 38.66
C ARG A 52 -21.18 2.14 39.44
N MET A 53 -20.22 1.21 39.32
CA MET A 53 -20.28 -0.07 40.04
C MET A 53 -19.83 0.09 41.50
N GLY A 54 -20.24 -0.83 42.35
CA GLY A 54 -19.92 -0.84 43.79
C GLY A 54 -18.43 -1.12 44.09
N ALA A 55 -18.09 -1.03 45.38
CA ALA A 55 -16.73 -1.22 45.85
C ALA A 55 -16.16 -2.64 45.60
N ASP A 56 -17.03 -3.63 45.44
CA ASP A 56 -16.68 -5.03 45.18
C ASP A 56 -16.36 -5.28 43.68
N TYR A 57 -16.50 -4.27 42.81
CA TYR A 57 -16.21 -4.39 41.40
C TYR A 57 -14.73 -4.11 41.10
N LYS A 58 -14.02 -5.12 40.65
CA LYS A 58 -12.63 -5.01 40.20
C LYS A 58 -12.62 -4.83 38.69
N ALA A 59 -12.26 -3.63 38.20
CA ALA A 59 -12.20 -3.33 36.78
C ALA A 59 -10.91 -3.78 36.15
N GLU A 60 -10.95 -4.13 34.86
CA GLU A 60 -9.77 -4.39 33.99
C GLU A 60 -8.85 -5.50 34.56
N VAL A 61 -9.42 -6.62 34.97
CA VAL A 61 -8.68 -7.74 35.58
C VAL A 61 -7.99 -8.57 34.50
N VAL A 62 -6.64 -8.63 34.56
CA VAL A 62 -5.86 -9.46 33.66
C VAL A 62 -5.97 -10.93 34.08
N LEU A 63 -6.39 -11.77 33.17
CA LEU A 63 -6.57 -13.20 33.34
C LEU A 63 -5.78 -13.95 32.27
N LYS A 64 -5.20 -15.09 32.65
CA LYS A 64 -4.40 -15.93 31.78
C LYS A 64 -4.57 -17.39 32.12
N HIS A 65 -4.47 -18.23 31.12
CA HIS A 65 -4.46 -19.67 31.30
C HIS A 65 -3.42 -20.31 30.38
N ILE A 66 -2.74 -21.37 30.86
CA ILE A 66 -1.73 -22.08 30.08
C ILE A 66 -2.28 -23.47 29.76
N VAL A 67 -2.40 -23.75 28.47
CA VAL A 67 -2.70 -25.07 27.95
C VAL A 67 -1.38 -25.76 27.60
N GLU A 68 -1.13 -26.92 28.20
CA GLU A 68 0.08 -27.71 27.98
C GLU A 68 -0.14 -28.73 26.86
N GLU A 69 0.74 -28.70 25.86
CA GLU A 69 0.88 -29.71 24.82
C GLU A 69 2.23 -30.41 24.96
N ASP A 70 2.42 -31.54 24.28
CA ASP A 70 3.64 -32.35 24.43
C ASP A 70 4.91 -31.56 24.11
N GLN A 71 4.87 -30.72 23.06
CA GLN A 71 6.04 -30.01 22.51
C GLN A 71 6.06 -28.51 22.81
N PHE A 72 4.92 -27.90 23.13
CA PHE A 72 4.78 -26.45 23.34
C PHE A 72 3.73 -26.15 24.40
N LYS A 73 3.61 -24.88 24.76
CA LYS A 73 2.54 -24.37 25.64
C LYS A 73 1.77 -23.27 24.89
N ILE A 74 0.47 -23.17 25.12
CA ILE A 74 -0.35 -22.07 24.63
C ILE A 74 -0.71 -21.19 25.83
N LEU A 75 -0.21 -19.95 25.84
CA LEU A 75 -0.62 -18.94 26.81
C LEU A 75 -1.82 -18.18 26.22
N ILE A 76 -2.99 -18.39 26.79
CA ILE A 76 -4.21 -17.68 26.45
C ILE A 76 -4.43 -16.60 27.51
N GLU A 77 -4.44 -15.34 27.10
CA GLU A 77 -4.54 -14.21 28.00
C GLU A 77 -5.56 -13.18 27.52
N GLY A 78 -6.13 -12.44 28.48
CA GLY A 78 -7.03 -11.35 28.18
C GLY A 78 -7.34 -10.53 29.43
N ARG A 79 -8.21 -9.58 29.28
CA ARG A 79 -8.57 -8.66 30.35
C ARG A 79 -10.09 -8.58 30.44
N ALA A 80 -10.63 -9.09 31.55
CA ALA A 80 -12.06 -8.98 31.85
C ALA A 80 -12.39 -7.54 32.23
N ASP A 81 -13.49 -7.00 31.69
CA ASP A 81 -13.93 -5.63 31.98
C ASP A 81 -14.27 -5.44 33.45
N GLY A 82 -14.82 -6.47 34.07
CA GLY A 82 -15.13 -6.46 35.50
C GLY A 82 -15.23 -7.84 36.15
N VAL A 83 -14.80 -7.90 37.39
CA VAL A 83 -14.93 -9.08 38.26
C VAL A 83 -15.56 -8.65 39.59
N ILE A 84 -16.64 -9.31 39.98
CA ILE A 84 -17.27 -9.18 41.30
C ILE A 84 -17.13 -10.50 42.00
N ASP A 85 -16.29 -10.53 43.04
CA ASP A 85 -16.02 -11.72 43.84
C ASP A 85 -16.59 -11.50 45.25
N LYS A 86 -17.71 -12.18 45.54
CA LYS A 86 -18.44 -12.07 46.79
C LYS A 86 -18.64 -13.45 47.42
N PRO A 87 -18.92 -13.48 48.74
CA PRO A 87 -19.24 -14.75 49.43
C PRO A 87 -20.45 -15.49 48.77
N GLU A 88 -21.35 -14.74 48.12
CA GLU A 88 -22.53 -15.30 47.45
C GLU A 88 -22.23 -15.89 46.10
N GLY A 89 -21.08 -15.53 45.46
CA GLY A 89 -20.65 -16.04 44.20
C GLY A 89 -19.82 -15.05 43.36
N LEU A 90 -19.18 -15.59 42.34
CA LEU A 90 -18.40 -14.87 41.36
C LEU A 90 -19.28 -14.36 40.23
N THR A 91 -19.10 -13.11 39.83
CA THR A 91 -19.66 -12.58 38.56
C THR A 91 -18.55 -12.01 37.69
N ILE A 92 -18.48 -12.45 36.45
CA ILE A 92 -17.64 -11.87 35.39
C ILE A 92 -18.51 -10.96 34.54
N ASP A 93 -18.14 -9.71 34.41
CA ASP A 93 -18.88 -8.71 33.63
C ASP A 93 -18.07 -8.31 32.38
N GLU A 94 -18.66 -8.53 31.23
CA GLU A 94 -18.09 -8.11 29.93
C GLU A 94 -19.00 -6.99 29.38
N ILE A 95 -18.40 -5.81 29.16
CA ILE A 95 -19.12 -4.60 28.73
C ILE A 95 -18.95 -4.42 27.21
N LYS A 96 -20.04 -4.20 26.51
CA LYS A 96 -20.03 -3.95 25.07
C LYS A 96 -20.85 -2.71 24.72
N GLY A 97 -20.20 -1.71 24.12
CA GLY A 97 -20.88 -0.60 23.48
C GLY A 97 -21.39 -1.03 22.09
N ILE A 98 -22.67 -0.85 21.84
CA ILE A 98 -23.32 -1.15 20.55
C ILE A 98 -24.17 0.02 20.08
N TYR A 99 -24.38 0.16 18.78
CA TYR A 99 -25.26 1.18 18.20
C TYR A 99 -26.68 0.66 17.98
N MET A 100 -26.85 -0.67 18.00
CA MET A 100 -28.14 -1.29 17.82
C MET A 100 -29.07 -0.94 18.99
N ASP A 101 -30.34 -0.69 18.67
CA ASP A 101 -31.39 -0.53 19.67
C ASP A 101 -31.50 -1.82 20.52
N LEU A 102 -31.40 -1.63 21.85
CA LEU A 102 -31.35 -2.76 22.79
C LEU A 102 -32.63 -3.56 22.84
N ASP A 103 -33.76 -3.04 22.38
CA ASP A 103 -35.04 -3.77 22.31
C ASP A 103 -34.99 -4.95 21.32
N TYR A 104 -34.13 -4.86 20.30
CA TYR A 104 -33.94 -5.97 19.35
C TYR A 104 -32.89 -7.01 19.84
N LEU A 105 -32.17 -6.73 20.91
CA LEU A 105 -31.19 -7.67 21.47
C LEU A 105 -31.88 -8.58 22.49
N THR A 106 -32.42 -9.72 22.06
CA THR A 106 -33.16 -10.66 22.91
C THR A 106 -32.27 -11.62 23.67
N GLU A 107 -31.04 -11.88 23.19
CA GLU A 107 -30.08 -12.79 23.78
C GLU A 107 -28.64 -12.26 23.61
N PRO A 108 -27.66 -12.75 24.39
CA PRO A 108 -26.27 -12.33 24.23
C PRO A 108 -25.71 -12.73 22.89
N ILE A 109 -24.85 -11.88 22.30
CA ILE A 109 -24.12 -12.23 21.10
C ILE A 109 -23.10 -13.35 21.45
N PRO A 110 -23.12 -14.48 20.70
CA PRO A 110 -22.36 -15.68 21.06
C PRO A 110 -20.86 -15.45 21.32
N VAL A 111 -20.19 -14.63 20.49
CA VAL A 111 -18.77 -14.33 20.62
C VAL A 111 -18.47 -13.53 21.91
N HIS A 112 -19.35 -12.62 22.30
CA HIS A 112 -19.19 -11.84 23.54
C HIS A 112 -19.40 -12.73 24.77
N LEU A 113 -20.41 -13.62 24.71
CA LEU A 113 -20.65 -14.62 25.77
C LEU A 113 -19.44 -15.53 25.92
N ALA A 114 -18.92 -16.05 24.83
CA ALA A 114 -17.74 -16.91 24.83
C ALA A 114 -16.50 -16.25 25.42
N GLN A 115 -16.28 -14.96 25.13
CA GLN A 115 -15.22 -14.19 25.75
C GLN A 115 -15.34 -14.14 27.28
N ALA A 116 -16.51 -13.79 27.78
CA ALA A 116 -16.79 -13.75 29.21
C ALA A 116 -16.71 -15.15 29.87
N MET A 117 -17.14 -16.22 29.15
CA MET A 117 -17.01 -17.60 29.63
C MET A 117 -15.54 -18.02 29.79
N CYS A 118 -14.64 -17.64 28.88
CA CYS A 118 -13.20 -17.85 29.03
C CYS A 118 -12.68 -17.20 30.33
N TYR A 119 -13.06 -15.95 30.59
CA TYR A 119 -12.66 -15.26 31.82
C TYR A 119 -13.25 -15.93 33.06
N GLY A 120 -14.49 -16.37 32.98
CA GLY A 120 -15.13 -17.15 34.04
C GLY A 120 -14.37 -18.42 34.37
N TYR A 121 -14.02 -19.20 33.35
CA TYR A 121 -13.19 -20.39 33.51
C TYR A 121 -11.84 -20.07 34.14
N PHE A 122 -11.09 -19.09 33.66
CA PHE A 122 -9.76 -18.76 34.15
C PHE A 122 -9.80 -18.36 35.64
N TYR A 123 -10.74 -17.50 36.00
CA TYR A 123 -10.89 -17.06 37.40
C TYR A 123 -11.29 -18.19 38.35
N CYS A 124 -12.28 -19.01 37.95
CA CYS A 124 -12.69 -20.18 38.72
C CYS A 124 -11.56 -21.20 38.89
N TYR A 125 -10.80 -21.46 37.83
CA TYR A 125 -9.66 -22.39 37.89
C TYR A 125 -8.59 -21.92 38.85
N ASP A 126 -8.18 -20.63 38.77
CA ASP A 126 -7.12 -20.06 39.61
C ASP A 126 -7.53 -19.97 41.12
N HIS A 127 -8.83 -19.76 41.38
CA HIS A 127 -9.36 -19.56 42.73
C HIS A 127 -10.14 -20.76 43.29
N HIS A 128 -10.18 -21.88 42.57
CA HIS A 128 -10.89 -23.10 42.94
C HIS A 128 -12.38 -22.89 43.30
N LEU A 129 -13.09 -22.11 42.45
CA LEU A 129 -14.49 -21.80 42.61
C LEU A 129 -15.37 -22.80 41.85
N ASN A 130 -16.58 -23.09 42.36
CA ASN A 130 -17.50 -24.06 41.76
C ASN A 130 -18.28 -23.53 40.53
N GLY A 131 -18.14 -22.26 40.21
CA GLY A 131 -18.81 -21.66 39.04
C GLY A 131 -18.84 -20.15 39.11
N ALA A 132 -19.41 -19.54 38.07
CA ALA A 132 -19.55 -18.11 37.93
C ALA A 132 -20.87 -17.71 37.29
N VAL A 133 -21.33 -16.53 37.60
CA VAL A 133 -22.36 -15.81 36.83
C VAL A 133 -21.63 -15.05 35.70
N ILE A 134 -21.96 -15.37 34.48
CA ILE A 134 -21.46 -14.67 33.30
C ILE A 134 -22.43 -13.57 32.96
N GLN A 135 -21.97 -12.32 33.10
CA GLN A 135 -22.78 -11.13 32.83
C GLN A 135 -22.28 -10.42 31.56
N LEU A 136 -23.19 -10.14 30.64
CA LEU A 136 -22.97 -9.28 29.48
C LEU A 136 -23.69 -7.97 29.69
N THR A 137 -22.93 -6.89 29.76
CA THR A 137 -23.47 -5.52 29.94
C THR A 137 -23.40 -4.78 28.60
N TYR A 138 -24.52 -4.76 27.86
CA TYR A 138 -24.62 -3.99 26.63
C TYR A 138 -25.06 -2.56 26.92
N CYS A 139 -24.39 -1.59 26.31
CA CYS A 139 -24.73 -0.19 26.39
C CYS A 139 -24.91 0.37 24.98
N ASN A 140 -26.08 0.96 24.73
CA ASN A 140 -26.27 1.72 23.49
C ASN A 140 -25.39 2.98 23.55
N ILE A 141 -24.54 3.17 22.53
CA ILE A 141 -23.55 4.26 22.52
C ILE A 141 -24.20 5.65 22.42
N GLU A 142 -25.38 5.75 21.78
CA GLU A 142 -26.09 7.00 21.57
C GLU A 142 -27.03 7.37 22.74
N THR A 143 -27.83 6.40 23.19
CA THR A 143 -28.85 6.66 24.24
C THR A 143 -28.30 6.43 25.64
N GLU A 144 -27.13 5.75 25.75
CA GLU A 144 -26.53 5.30 27.01
C GLU A 144 -27.44 4.36 27.82
N GLU A 145 -28.47 3.79 27.22
CA GLU A 145 -29.27 2.75 27.81
C GLU A 145 -28.45 1.50 28.02
N ILE A 146 -28.73 0.76 29.11
CA ILE A 146 -28.00 -0.43 29.49
C ILE A 146 -28.95 -1.61 29.61
N ARG A 147 -28.57 -2.74 28.97
CA ARG A 147 -29.21 -4.01 29.12
C ARG A 147 -28.22 -5.06 29.58
N ARG A 148 -28.61 -5.88 30.58
CA ARG A 148 -27.76 -6.92 31.12
C ARG A 148 -28.38 -8.28 30.92
N PHE A 149 -27.54 -9.22 30.54
CA PHE A 149 -27.87 -10.65 30.48
C PHE A 149 -26.96 -11.37 31.46
N GLN A 150 -27.53 -12.30 32.22
CA GLN A 150 -26.80 -13.09 33.19
C GLN A 150 -27.08 -14.58 32.93
N VAL A 151 -26.04 -15.39 32.94
CA VAL A 151 -26.12 -16.84 32.79
C VAL A 151 -25.22 -17.45 33.86
N GLU A 152 -25.82 -18.27 34.74
CA GLU A 152 -25.02 -19.06 35.70
C GLU A 152 -24.38 -20.23 35.00
N LYS A 153 -23.10 -20.46 35.26
CA LYS A 153 -22.31 -21.57 34.73
C LYS A 153 -21.52 -22.26 35.83
N PRO A 154 -21.79 -23.55 36.07
CA PRO A 154 -20.92 -24.39 36.91
C PRO A 154 -19.53 -24.47 36.32
N PHE A 155 -18.50 -24.66 37.17
CA PHE A 155 -17.13 -24.80 36.75
C PHE A 155 -16.93 -25.96 35.75
N GLU A 156 -17.52 -27.11 35.99
CA GLU A 156 -17.44 -28.27 35.10
C GLU A 156 -17.95 -27.97 33.69
N GLU A 157 -19.01 -27.17 33.57
CA GLU A 157 -19.56 -26.75 32.27
C GLU A 157 -18.65 -25.76 31.54
N LEU A 158 -18.06 -24.80 32.29
CA LEU A 158 -17.07 -23.85 31.73
C LEU A 158 -15.80 -24.59 31.30
N GLU A 159 -15.33 -25.56 32.08
CA GLU A 159 -14.14 -26.36 31.78
C GLU A 159 -14.36 -27.19 30.51
N LEU A 160 -15.45 -27.96 30.44
CA LEU A 160 -15.76 -28.79 29.27
C LEU A 160 -15.92 -27.95 28.00
N TRP A 161 -16.60 -26.80 28.10
CA TRP A 161 -16.76 -25.87 26.99
C TRP A 161 -15.41 -25.27 26.54
N PHE A 162 -14.57 -24.82 27.48
CA PHE A 162 -13.25 -24.27 27.15
C PHE A 162 -12.33 -25.33 26.55
N GLN A 163 -12.34 -26.55 27.06
CA GLN A 163 -11.60 -27.68 26.47
C GLN A 163 -12.04 -27.94 25.02
N GLY A 164 -13.32 -27.86 24.71
CA GLY A 164 -13.85 -27.96 23.36
C GLY A 164 -13.35 -26.83 22.45
N LEU A 165 -13.36 -25.58 22.94
CA LEU A 165 -12.85 -24.42 22.21
C LEU A 165 -11.36 -24.57 21.88
N VAL A 166 -10.57 -24.99 22.85
CA VAL A 166 -9.13 -25.21 22.71
C VAL A 166 -8.85 -26.39 21.76
N HIS A 167 -9.63 -27.46 21.83
CA HIS A 167 -9.48 -28.63 20.93
C HIS A 167 -9.55 -28.24 19.45
N GLU A 168 -10.50 -27.37 19.08
CA GLU A 168 -10.61 -26.86 17.73
C GLU A 168 -9.40 -25.98 17.32
N TYR A 169 -8.80 -25.28 18.27
CA TYR A 169 -7.63 -24.43 18.00
C TYR A 169 -6.30 -25.21 17.97
N ILE A 170 -6.17 -26.34 18.68
CA ILE A 170 -4.91 -27.07 18.82
C ILE A 170 -4.26 -27.44 17.48
N LYS A 171 -5.05 -27.85 16.48
CA LYS A 171 -4.55 -28.17 15.13
C LYS A 171 -3.77 -27.01 14.51
N TRP A 172 -4.24 -25.78 14.73
CA TRP A 172 -3.62 -24.54 14.25
C TRP A 172 -2.36 -24.15 15.03
N ALA A 173 -2.41 -24.29 16.36
CA ALA A 173 -1.26 -24.06 17.21
C ALA A 173 -0.12 -25.04 16.87
N ARG A 174 -0.45 -26.29 16.62
CA ARG A 174 0.49 -27.34 16.20
C ARG A 174 1.09 -27.04 14.82
N TYR A 175 0.28 -26.53 13.89
CA TYR A 175 0.79 -26.06 12.61
C TYR A 175 1.82 -24.93 12.82
N LEU A 176 1.48 -23.87 13.56
CA LEU A 176 2.38 -22.74 13.79
C LEU A 176 3.71 -23.16 14.45
N TYR A 177 3.64 -24.08 15.41
CA TYR A 177 4.81 -24.61 16.07
C TYR A 177 5.72 -25.38 15.12
N ASN A 178 5.18 -26.37 14.42
CA ASN A 178 5.94 -27.23 13.49
C ASN A 178 6.45 -26.43 12.29
N HIS A 179 5.62 -25.54 11.73
CA HIS A 179 5.98 -24.68 10.62
C HIS A 179 7.15 -23.77 11.01
N GLY A 180 7.06 -23.13 12.20
CA GLY A 180 8.11 -22.24 12.70
C GLY A 180 9.47 -22.93 12.85
N ILE A 181 9.51 -24.17 13.38
CA ILE A 181 10.75 -24.94 13.49
C ILE A 181 11.34 -25.23 12.11
N ARG A 182 10.55 -25.80 11.20
CA ARG A 182 10.99 -26.14 9.84
C ARG A 182 11.47 -24.91 9.07
N ARG A 183 10.76 -23.80 9.24
CA ARG A 183 11.16 -22.52 8.66
C ARG A 183 12.54 -22.10 9.17
N ASP A 184 12.71 -22.04 10.48
CA ASP A 184 13.93 -21.52 11.10
C ASP A 184 15.14 -22.45 10.77
N GLU A 185 14.97 -23.77 10.76
CA GLU A 185 15.97 -24.75 10.31
C GLU A 185 16.36 -24.50 8.83
N SER A 186 15.37 -24.34 7.95
CA SER A 186 15.62 -24.10 6.53
C SER A 186 16.30 -22.76 6.27
N ILE A 187 16.02 -21.75 7.08
CA ILE A 187 16.66 -20.43 6.98
C ILE A 187 18.12 -20.53 7.41
N TRP A 188 18.44 -21.32 8.42
CA TRP A 188 19.82 -21.48 8.91
C TRP A 188 20.76 -21.97 7.79
N ASP A 189 20.36 -22.98 7.05
CA ASP A 189 21.15 -23.60 5.98
C ASP A 189 21.06 -22.84 4.64
N LEU A 190 20.17 -21.87 4.51
CA LEU A 190 19.94 -21.15 3.27
C LEU A 190 21.17 -20.34 2.83
N GLU A 191 21.66 -20.58 1.63
CA GLU A 191 22.70 -19.79 0.97
C GLU A 191 22.09 -18.82 -0.07
N PHE A 192 22.84 -17.77 -0.39
CA PHE A 192 22.44 -16.87 -1.48
C PHE A 192 22.47 -17.63 -2.82
N PRO A 193 21.38 -17.59 -3.64
CA PRO A 193 21.18 -18.52 -4.74
C PRO A 193 22.17 -18.40 -5.90
N TYR A 194 22.89 -17.29 -6.00
CA TYR A 194 23.81 -16.99 -7.09
C TYR A 194 25.14 -16.44 -6.58
N PRO A 195 26.23 -16.49 -7.40
CA PRO A 195 27.42 -15.73 -7.11
C PRO A 195 27.09 -14.22 -6.95
N TYR A 196 27.58 -13.60 -5.89
CA TYR A 196 27.34 -12.18 -5.65
C TYR A 196 27.95 -11.32 -6.76
N ARG A 197 27.16 -10.41 -7.28
CA ARG A 197 27.65 -9.31 -8.13
C ARG A 197 28.35 -8.25 -7.29
N ALA A 198 29.16 -7.39 -7.93
CA ALA A 198 29.82 -6.28 -7.25
C ALA A 198 28.82 -5.41 -6.47
N GLY A 199 29.11 -5.12 -5.20
CA GLY A 199 28.24 -4.36 -4.29
C GLY A 199 27.01 -5.07 -3.73
N GLN A 200 26.64 -6.24 -4.26
CA GLN A 200 25.43 -6.97 -3.86
C GLN A 200 25.55 -7.54 -2.44
N LYS A 201 26.74 -8.07 -2.08
CA LYS A 201 27.01 -8.57 -0.73
C LYS A 201 26.95 -7.47 0.32
N ASP A 202 27.56 -6.31 0.02
CA ASP A 202 27.54 -5.17 0.93
C ASP A 202 26.14 -4.64 1.17
N LEU A 203 25.30 -4.67 0.11
CA LEU A 203 23.89 -4.35 0.19
C LEU A 203 23.13 -5.31 1.12
N ALA A 204 23.31 -6.62 0.94
CA ALA A 204 22.68 -7.62 1.81
C ALA A 204 23.11 -7.47 3.29
N VAL A 205 24.41 -7.19 3.52
CA VAL A 205 24.92 -6.91 4.88
C VAL A 205 24.30 -5.63 5.47
N ALA A 206 24.11 -4.58 4.67
CA ALA A 206 23.48 -3.35 5.13
C ALA A 206 22.01 -3.57 5.54
N VAL A 207 21.26 -4.33 4.75
CA VAL A 207 19.86 -4.72 5.05
C VAL A 207 19.80 -5.49 6.37
N PHE A 208 20.60 -6.54 6.53
CA PHE A 208 20.61 -7.34 7.76
C PHE A 208 20.99 -6.49 8.99
N ARG A 209 22.01 -5.63 8.88
CA ARG A 209 22.43 -4.74 9.96
C ARG A 209 21.35 -3.72 10.35
N SER A 210 20.59 -3.19 9.39
CA SER A 210 19.51 -2.25 9.70
C SER A 210 18.40 -2.93 10.49
N MET A 211 18.04 -4.16 10.13
CA MET A 211 17.05 -4.98 10.86
C MET A 211 17.51 -5.32 12.28
N LYS A 212 18.76 -5.74 12.43
CA LYS A 212 19.37 -6.02 13.76
C LYS A 212 19.39 -4.80 14.67
N ARG A 213 19.49 -3.60 14.11
CA ARG A 213 19.47 -2.32 14.85
C ARG A 213 18.08 -1.71 14.98
N LYS A 214 17.05 -2.35 14.43
CA LYS A 214 15.67 -1.83 14.36
C LYS A 214 15.61 -0.41 13.79
N ARG A 215 16.35 -0.18 12.68
CA ARG A 215 16.43 1.12 11.99
C ARG A 215 15.93 0.98 10.56
N ASN A 216 15.43 2.08 9.99
CA ASN A 216 15.07 2.11 8.59
C ASN A 216 16.30 2.28 7.70
N LEU A 217 16.23 1.74 6.48
CA LEU A 217 17.32 1.81 5.50
C LEU A 217 16.78 2.29 4.15
N PHE A 218 17.45 3.29 3.58
CA PHE A 218 17.18 3.78 2.22
C PHE A 218 18.26 3.26 1.27
N ILE A 219 17.84 2.58 0.20
CA ILE A 219 18.74 1.98 -0.78
C ILE A 219 18.51 2.60 -2.14
N GLN A 220 19.50 3.32 -2.65
CA GLN A 220 19.55 3.67 -4.06
C GLN A 220 20.40 2.62 -4.77
N ALA A 221 19.77 1.81 -5.62
CA ALA A 221 20.44 0.73 -6.32
C ALA A 221 19.95 0.65 -7.78
N PRO A 222 20.84 0.69 -8.77
CA PRO A 222 20.47 0.67 -10.18
C PRO A 222 19.73 -0.61 -10.56
N THR A 223 19.06 -0.58 -11.72
CA THR A 223 18.43 -1.76 -12.29
C THR A 223 19.47 -2.84 -12.58
N GLY A 224 19.07 -4.13 -12.51
CA GLY A 224 19.94 -5.26 -12.84
C GLY A 224 20.88 -5.75 -11.73
N ILE A 225 21.01 -5.03 -10.60
CA ILE A 225 21.81 -5.52 -9.46
C ILE A 225 21.13 -6.67 -8.70
N GLY A 226 19.87 -6.99 -8.99
CA GLY A 226 19.11 -8.00 -8.24
C GLY A 226 18.61 -7.49 -6.89
N LYS A 227 18.06 -6.27 -6.86
CA LYS A 227 17.53 -5.62 -5.64
C LYS A 227 16.62 -6.53 -4.82
N THR A 228 15.69 -7.22 -5.46
CA THR A 228 14.69 -8.06 -4.80
C THR A 228 15.35 -9.15 -3.97
N LEU A 229 16.22 -9.97 -4.55
CA LEU A 229 16.94 -11.01 -3.81
C LEU A 229 17.91 -10.46 -2.77
N SER A 230 18.55 -9.31 -3.06
CA SER A 230 19.50 -8.67 -2.14
C SER A 230 18.82 -8.03 -0.92
N THR A 231 17.49 -7.83 -0.97
CA THR A 231 16.70 -7.37 0.16
C THR A 231 15.93 -8.52 0.82
N LEU A 232 15.36 -9.45 0.05
CA LEU A 232 14.63 -10.61 0.58
C LEU A 232 15.52 -11.56 1.39
N TYR A 233 16.63 -12.02 0.79
CA TYR A 233 17.51 -13.00 1.43
C TYR A 233 17.99 -12.56 2.82
N PRO A 234 18.57 -11.36 3.02
CA PRO A 234 19.00 -10.91 4.33
C PRO A 234 17.83 -10.67 5.30
N SER A 235 16.64 -10.33 4.81
CA SER A 235 15.44 -10.17 5.63
C SER A 235 14.95 -11.51 6.17
N ILE A 236 14.96 -12.54 5.32
CA ILE A 236 14.64 -13.92 5.73
C ILE A 236 15.67 -14.42 6.75
N LYS A 237 16.98 -14.18 6.51
CA LYS A 237 18.01 -14.49 7.50
C LYS A 237 17.78 -13.79 8.84
N ALA A 238 17.34 -12.53 8.83
CA ALA A 238 16.99 -11.79 10.03
C ALA A 238 15.81 -12.42 10.78
N MET A 239 14.80 -12.94 10.05
CA MET A 239 13.69 -13.69 10.67
C MET A 239 14.18 -14.97 11.36
N GLY A 240 15.10 -15.71 10.76
CA GLY A 240 15.73 -16.90 11.39
C GLY A 240 16.52 -16.58 12.65
N GLU A 241 17.02 -15.34 12.83
CA GLU A 241 17.62 -14.85 14.07
C GLU A 241 16.58 -14.27 15.06
N GLY A 242 15.27 -14.39 14.78
CA GLY A 242 14.22 -13.86 15.66
C GLY A 242 14.07 -12.34 15.63
N LEU A 243 14.54 -11.67 14.56
CA LEU A 243 14.44 -10.23 14.40
C LEU A 243 13.14 -9.77 13.72
N GLY A 244 12.27 -10.71 13.37
CA GLY A 244 10.95 -10.46 12.80
C GLY A 244 10.12 -11.73 12.68
N ASP A 245 8.81 -11.58 12.86
CA ASP A 245 7.84 -12.68 12.77
C ASP A 245 7.15 -12.76 11.41
N LYS A 246 7.04 -11.64 10.72
CA LYS A 246 6.35 -11.54 9.43
C LYS A 246 7.00 -10.52 8.50
N LEU A 247 7.13 -10.91 7.25
CA LEU A 247 7.70 -10.08 6.19
C LEU A 247 6.60 -9.50 5.31
N PHE A 248 6.56 -8.18 5.14
CA PHE A 248 5.70 -7.50 4.18
C PHE A 248 6.54 -6.98 3.01
N TYR A 249 6.33 -7.55 1.83
CA TYR A 249 6.91 -7.04 0.58
C TYR A 249 5.89 -6.16 -0.13
N LEU A 250 6.19 -4.86 -0.18
CA LEU A 250 5.27 -3.83 -0.63
C LEU A 250 5.66 -3.31 -2.02
N THR A 251 4.72 -3.31 -2.94
CA THR A 251 4.95 -2.88 -4.32
C THR A 251 3.73 -2.20 -4.92
N ALA A 252 3.96 -1.17 -5.74
CA ALA A 252 2.88 -0.43 -6.42
C ALA A 252 2.39 -1.09 -7.72
N LYS A 253 3.05 -2.15 -8.22
CA LYS A 253 2.85 -2.67 -9.58
C LYS A 253 2.77 -4.19 -9.66
N THR A 254 1.95 -4.68 -10.58
CA THR A 254 1.79 -6.13 -10.83
C THR A 254 3.10 -6.80 -11.25
N ILE A 255 3.90 -6.15 -12.13
CA ILE A 255 5.18 -6.72 -12.61
C ILE A 255 6.21 -6.89 -11.48
N THR A 256 6.34 -5.91 -10.60
CA THR A 256 7.26 -6.03 -9.45
C THR A 256 6.78 -7.07 -8.43
N ARG A 257 5.48 -7.35 -8.41
CA ARG A 257 4.88 -8.43 -7.62
C ARG A 257 5.33 -9.80 -8.12
N SER A 258 5.25 -10.05 -9.43
CA SER A 258 5.70 -11.33 -10.03
C SER A 258 7.20 -11.56 -9.80
N VAL A 259 8.02 -10.51 -9.86
CA VAL A 259 9.45 -10.61 -9.53
C VAL A 259 9.70 -10.99 -8.07
N ALA A 260 8.86 -10.53 -7.15
CA ALA A 260 8.96 -10.95 -5.74
C ALA A 260 8.55 -12.42 -5.58
N GLU A 261 7.44 -12.86 -6.21
CA GLU A 261 7.00 -14.25 -6.23
C GLU A 261 8.10 -15.18 -6.76
N GLU A 262 8.64 -14.89 -7.94
CA GLU A 262 9.76 -15.61 -8.54
C GLU A 262 10.99 -15.66 -7.64
N SER A 263 11.28 -14.56 -6.93
CA SER A 263 12.43 -14.51 -6.02
C SER A 263 12.25 -15.42 -4.81
N PHE A 264 11.03 -15.54 -4.28
CA PHE A 264 10.73 -16.52 -3.24
C PHE A 264 10.83 -17.96 -3.78
N ASP A 265 10.35 -18.22 -5.00
CA ASP A 265 10.44 -19.55 -5.61
C ASP A 265 11.89 -19.97 -5.83
N ILE A 266 12.76 -19.08 -6.30
CA ILE A 266 14.21 -19.33 -6.40
C ILE A 266 14.81 -19.70 -5.02
N LEU A 267 14.41 -19.05 -3.96
CA LEU A 267 14.89 -19.38 -2.60
C LEU A 267 14.33 -20.72 -2.12
N ARG A 268 13.07 -21.05 -2.43
CA ARG A 268 12.45 -22.37 -2.13
C ARG A 268 13.15 -23.51 -2.87
N GLU A 269 13.54 -23.33 -4.12
CA GLU A 269 14.35 -24.29 -4.89
C GLU A 269 15.73 -24.53 -4.24
N LYS A 270 16.22 -23.59 -3.44
CA LYS A 270 17.44 -23.72 -2.62
C LYS A 270 17.19 -24.28 -1.22
N GLY A 271 16.00 -24.77 -0.94
CA GLY A 271 15.65 -25.44 0.30
C GLY A 271 14.93 -24.57 1.36
N LEU A 272 14.59 -23.32 1.03
CA LEU A 272 13.84 -22.46 1.95
C LEU A 272 12.42 -23.01 2.17
N TYR A 273 12.04 -23.25 3.40
CA TYR A 273 10.66 -23.54 3.82
C TYR A 273 10.01 -22.26 4.35
N PHE A 274 9.22 -21.60 3.51
CA PHE A 274 8.68 -20.27 3.81
C PHE A 274 7.41 -20.04 2.99
N ASN A 275 6.29 -19.85 3.67
CA ASN A 275 5.01 -19.65 3.04
C ASN A 275 4.74 -18.16 2.78
N THR A 276 4.23 -17.87 1.58
CA THR A 276 3.90 -16.49 1.19
C THR A 276 2.51 -16.42 0.57
N VAL A 277 1.80 -15.31 0.79
CA VAL A 277 0.56 -14.99 0.09
C VAL A 277 0.67 -13.66 -0.66
N THR A 278 0.14 -13.64 -1.87
CA THR A 278 0.03 -12.41 -2.67
C THR A 278 -1.38 -11.85 -2.58
N ILE A 279 -1.54 -10.72 -1.89
CA ILE A 279 -2.83 -10.03 -1.79
C ILE A 279 -3.12 -9.28 -3.09
N THR A 280 -4.20 -9.68 -3.74
CA THR A 280 -4.71 -9.07 -4.98
C THR A 280 -5.99 -8.29 -4.69
N ALA A 281 -6.20 -7.19 -5.42
CA ALA A 281 -7.38 -6.35 -5.26
C ALA A 281 -8.68 -7.15 -5.49
N LYS A 282 -9.71 -6.80 -4.71
CA LYS A 282 -11.00 -7.50 -4.69
C LYS A 282 -11.64 -7.61 -6.06
N GLU A 283 -11.60 -6.55 -6.85
CA GLU A 283 -12.16 -6.49 -8.20
C GLU A 283 -11.48 -7.47 -9.18
N LYS A 284 -10.22 -7.82 -8.91
CA LYS A 284 -9.46 -8.79 -9.72
C LYS A 284 -9.61 -10.24 -9.27
N LEU A 285 -10.10 -10.45 -8.05
CA LEU A 285 -10.33 -11.78 -7.47
C LEU A 285 -11.79 -12.20 -7.55
N CYS A 286 -12.73 -11.25 -7.53
CA CYS A 286 -14.15 -11.53 -7.49
C CYS A 286 -14.60 -12.33 -8.71
N PHE A 287 -15.43 -13.35 -8.48
CA PHE A 287 -16.03 -14.16 -9.54
C PHE A 287 -17.26 -13.51 -10.18
N LEU A 288 -17.78 -12.44 -9.57
CA LEU A 288 -18.89 -11.66 -10.11
C LEU A 288 -18.32 -10.47 -10.90
N ASP A 289 -18.97 -10.07 -11.97
CA ASP A 289 -18.59 -8.90 -12.77
C ASP A 289 -18.60 -7.61 -11.93
N THR A 290 -19.57 -7.51 -11.02
CA THR A 290 -19.63 -6.45 -10.00
C THR A 290 -19.62 -7.09 -8.62
N PRO A 291 -18.69 -6.71 -7.71
CA PRO A 291 -18.62 -7.30 -6.37
C PRO A 291 -19.84 -6.96 -5.50
N GLU A 292 -20.74 -7.91 -5.32
CA GLU A 292 -21.88 -7.84 -4.39
C GLU A 292 -21.66 -8.84 -3.26
N CYS A 293 -21.11 -8.37 -2.13
CA CYS A 293 -20.67 -9.26 -1.03
C CYS A 293 -21.76 -9.45 0.01
N ASN A 294 -22.78 -10.20 -0.38
CA ASN A 294 -23.88 -10.60 0.50
C ASN A 294 -24.41 -11.99 0.11
N PRO A 295 -25.07 -12.72 1.03
CA PRO A 295 -25.50 -14.11 0.78
C PRO A 295 -26.61 -14.26 -0.27
N ASP A 296 -27.33 -13.17 -0.57
CA ASP A 296 -28.43 -13.21 -1.54
C ASP A 296 -27.92 -13.09 -2.99
N ALA A 297 -26.85 -12.29 -3.20
CA ALA A 297 -26.27 -12.03 -4.52
C ALA A 297 -25.06 -12.91 -4.84
N CYS A 298 -24.30 -13.38 -3.83
CA CYS A 298 -23.04 -14.07 -4.03
C CYS A 298 -23.04 -15.47 -3.38
N PRO A 299 -22.96 -16.55 -4.16
CA PRO A 299 -22.90 -17.92 -3.60
C PRO A 299 -21.65 -18.20 -2.79
N TYR A 300 -20.56 -17.47 -3.04
CA TYR A 300 -19.30 -17.56 -2.31
C TYR A 300 -19.31 -16.76 -0.99
N ALA A 301 -20.28 -15.86 -0.81
CA ALA A 301 -20.51 -15.15 0.43
C ALA A 301 -21.39 -15.95 1.40
N LYS A 302 -22.33 -16.75 0.85
CA LYS A 302 -23.25 -17.59 1.63
C LYS A 302 -22.49 -18.74 2.31
N GLY A 303 -22.55 -18.82 3.65
CA GLY A 303 -21.84 -19.81 4.46
C GLY A 303 -20.31 -19.72 4.32
N HIS A 304 -19.77 -18.57 4.00
CA HIS A 304 -18.34 -18.37 3.82
C HIS A 304 -17.55 -18.77 5.07
N PHE A 305 -17.98 -18.28 6.23
CA PHE A 305 -17.28 -18.51 7.47
C PHE A 305 -17.35 -19.95 7.99
N ASP A 306 -18.32 -20.73 7.52
CA ASP A 306 -18.43 -22.14 7.87
C ASP A 306 -17.40 -23.02 7.13
N ARG A 307 -16.85 -22.53 6.00
CA ARG A 307 -15.96 -23.31 5.10
C ARG A 307 -14.55 -22.75 4.99
N VAL A 308 -14.37 -21.44 5.26
CA VAL A 308 -13.07 -20.78 5.02
C VAL A 308 -11.94 -21.34 5.89
N GLY A 309 -12.26 -21.82 7.11
CA GLY A 309 -11.28 -22.44 7.99
C GLY A 309 -10.62 -23.66 7.37
N ASP A 310 -11.42 -24.57 6.80
CA ASP A 310 -10.90 -25.78 6.16
C ASP A 310 -10.10 -25.44 4.90
N ALA A 311 -10.56 -24.47 4.08
CA ALA A 311 -9.83 -24.00 2.91
C ALA A 311 -8.46 -23.42 3.30
N VAL A 312 -8.39 -22.56 4.30
CA VAL A 312 -7.12 -22.01 4.82
C VAL A 312 -6.20 -23.11 5.30
N TYR A 313 -6.73 -24.04 6.11
CA TYR A 313 -5.94 -25.14 6.68
C TYR A 313 -5.33 -26.03 5.58
N GLU A 314 -6.09 -26.34 4.55
CA GLU A 314 -5.61 -27.15 3.44
C GLU A 314 -4.52 -26.42 2.63
N ILE A 315 -4.75 -25.15 2.28
CA ILE A 315 -3.82 -24.35 1.49
C ILE A 315 -2.47 -24.22 2.18
N ILE A 316 -2.43 -23.85 3.46
CA ILE A 316 -1.16 -23.61 4.16
C ILE A 316 -0.31 -24.86 4.34
N HIS A 317 -0.90 -26.05 4.21
CA HIS A 317 -0.19 -27.33 4.26
C HIS A 317 0.30 -27.82 2.90
N LYS A 318 -0.38 -27.44 1.81
CA LYS A 318 -0.07 -27.91 0.46
C LYS A 318 0.74 -26.92 -0.36
N GLU A 319 0.55 -25.61 -0.12
CA GLU A 319 1.08 -24.55 -0.97
C GLU A 319 2.06 -23.66 -0.20
N ALA A 320 3.23 -23.41 -0.75
CA ALA A 320 4.21 -22.51 -0.18
C ALA A 320 4.11 -21.09 -0.80
N GLY A 321 3.86 -21.00 -2.10
CA GLY A 321 3.64 -19.76 -2.85
C GLY A 321 2.16 -19.58 -3.21
N ILE A 322 1.42 -18.85 -2.37
CA ILE A 322 -0.02 -18.71 -2.54
C ILE A 322 -0.31 -17.48 -3.41
N THR A 323 -0.30 -17.71 -4.72
CA THR A 323 -0.56 -16.71 -5.76
C THR A 323 -2.06 -16.51 -5.99
N ARG A 324 -2.39 -15.56 -6.89
CA ARG A 324 -3.77 -15.31 -7.33
C ARG A 324 -4.44 -16.58 -7.87
N GLU A 325 -3.73 -17.34 -8.67
CA GLU A 325 -4.23 -18.56 -9.33
C GLU A 325 -4.54 -19.65 -8.31
N VAL A 326 -3.68 -19.84 -7.32
CA VAL A 326 -3.90 -20.76 -6.20
C VAL A 326 -5.16 -20.35 -5.42
N ILE A 327 -5.28 -19.08 -5.03
CA ILE A 327 -6.46 -18.55 -4.33
C ILE A 327 -7.75 -18.82 -5.11
N LEU A 328 -7.77 -18.53 -6.41
CA LEU A 328 -8.96 -18.75 -7.24
C LEU A 328 -9.35 -20.23 -7.37
N THR A 329 -8.37 -21.13 -7.39
CA THR A 329 -8.61 -22.58 -7.45
C THR A 329 -9.29 -23.08 -6.19
N TYR A 330 -8.69 -22.84 -5.04
CA TYR A 330 -9.25 -23.28 -3.75
C TYR A 330 -10.55 -22.54 -3.39
N ALA A 331 -10.69 -21.25 -3.74
CA ALA A 331 -11.93 -20.54 -3.52
C ALA A 331 -13.13 -21.14 -4.28
N ARG A 332 -12.91 -21.69 -5.48
CA ARG A 332 -13.95 -22.44 -6.22
C ARG A 332 -14.24 -23.79 -5.56
N GLU A 333 -13.20 -24.53 -5.18
CA GLU A 333 -13.32 -25.85 -4.58
C GLU A 333 -14.12 -25.80 -3.27
N PHE A 334 -13.78 -24.88 -2.38
CA PHE A 334 -14.44 -24.72 -1.09
C PHE A 334 -15.66 -23.80 -1.11
N GLN A 335 -15.98 -23.19 -2.26
CA GLN A 335 -17.08 -22.22 -2.41
C GLN A 335 -17.00 -21.05 -1.40
N VAL A 336 -15.84 -20.43 -1.28
CA VAL A 336 -15.58 -19.30 -0.39
C VAL A 336 -15.18 -18.04 -1.18
N CYS A 337 -15.35 -16.86 -0.58
CA CYS A 337 -14.93 -15.62 -1.21
C CYS A 337 -13.40 -15.59 -1.39
N PRO A 338 -12.86 -15.48 -2.63
CA PRO A 338 -11.42 -15.53 -2.85
C PRO A 338 -10.66 -14.35 -2.20
N PHE A 339 -11.29 -13.18 -2.08
CA PHE A 339 -10.66 -12.03 -1.44
C PHE A 339 -10.52 -12.22 0.08
N GLU A 340 -11.59 -12.62 0.75
CA GLU A 340 -11.55 -12.89 2.20
C GLU A 340 -10.66 -14.09 2.54
N LEU A 341 -10.68 -15.15 1.71
CA LEU A 341 -9.76 -16.29 1.83
C LEU A 341 -8.30 -15.83 1.79
N CYS A 342 -7.95 -14.96 0.84
CA CYS A 342 -6.61 -14.39 0.71
C CYS A 342 -6.20 -13.61 1.99
N LEU A 343 -7.12 -12.82 2.53
CA LEU A 343 -6.90 -12.09 3.76
C LEU A 343 -6.71 -13.02 4.97
N ASP A 344 -7.52 -14.08 5.09
CA ASP A 344 -7.43 -15.03 6.21
C ASP A 344 -6.13 -15.84 6.18
N ILE A 345 -5.68 -16.27 5.01
CA ILE A 345 -4.39 -16.94 4.82
C ILE A 345 -3.23 -16.07 5.31
N SER A 346 -3.31 -14.73 5.16
CA SER A 346 -2.23 -13.85 5.58
C SER A 346 -1.83 -14.01 7.05
N ASN A 347 -2.72 -14.50 7.91
CA ASN A 347 -2.42 -14.76 9.32
C ASN A 347 -1.44 -15.94 9.52
N TRP A 348 -1.43 -16.89 8.59
CA TRP A 348 -0.79 -18.21 8.73
C TRP A 348 0.49 -18.39 7.92
N VAL A 349 0.88 -17.37 7.15
CA VAL A 349 2.08 -17.38 6.30
C VAL A 349 3.17 -16.47 6.86
N ASP A 350 4.41 -16.69 6.45
CA ASP A 350 5.58 -15.94 6.89
C ASP A 350 5.74 -14.61 6.16
N GLY A 351 5.33 -14.58 4.89
CA GLY A 351 5.45 -13.41 4.02
C GLY A 351 4.15 -13.00 3.35
N VAL A 352 3.92 -11.68 3.25
CA VAL A 352 2.79 -11.08 2.56
C VAL A 352 3.31 -10.15 1.46
N ILE A 353 2.97 -10.45 0.23
CA ILE A 353 3.26 -9.60 -0.93
C ILE A 353 1.99 -8.80 -1.25
N CYS A 354 2.05 -7.47 -1.21
CA CYS A 354 0.86 -6.65 -1.40
C CYS A 354 1.17 -5.24 -1.93
N ASP A 355 0.11 -4.52 -2.34
CA ASP A 355 0.20 -3.09 -2.65
C ASP A 355 0.41 -2.26 -1.36
N TYR A 356 1.03 -1.09 -1.49
CA TYR A 356 1.23 -0.13 -0.40
C TYR A 356 -0.05 0.17 0.38
N ASN A 357 -1.20 0.19 -0.30
CA ASN A 357 -2.50 0.50 0.28
C ASN A 357 -2.84 -0.43 1.45
N TYR A 358 -2.46 -1.71 1.36
CA TYR A 358 -2.75 -2.70 2.41
C TYR A 358 -1.99 -2.47 3.73
N VAL A 359 -0.96 -1.61 3.71
CA VAL A 359 -0.22 -1.20 4.90
C VAL A 359 -0.54 0.24 5.29
N PHE A 360 -0.55 1.16 4.33
CA PHE A 360 -0.54 2.59 4.61
C PHE A 360 -1.89 3.29 4.47
N ASP A 361 -2.79 2.84 3.56
CA ASP A 361 -4.06 3.52 3.34
C ASP A 361 -5.02 3.29 4.52
N PRO A 362 -5.45 4.34 5.23
CA PRO A 362 -6.31 4.21 6.40
C PRO A 362 -7.66 3.54 6.13
N ASN A 363 -8.14 3.56 4.88
CA ASN A 363 -9.41 2.98 4.47
C ASN A 363 -9.29 1.51 4.02
N ILE A 364 -8.09 1.09 3.57
CA ILE A 364 -7.84 -0.23 2.92
C ILE A 364 -6.91 -1.11 3.74
N ARG A 365 -6.04 -0.52 4.57
CA ARG A 365 -5.00 -1.24 5.32
C ARG A 365 -5.56 -2.45 6.07
N LEU A 366 -4.74 -3.48 6.16
CA LEU A 366 -5.04 -4.72 6.88
C LEU A 366 -5.20 -4.43 8.38
N LYS A 367 -6.45 -4.25 8.82
CA LYS A 367 -6.78 -3.90 10.21
C LYS A 367 -6.23 -4.90 11.21
N ARG A 368 -6.15 -6.18 10.84
CA ARG A 368 -5.59 -7.26 11.68
C ARG A 368 -4.13 -7.06 12.08
N TYR A 369 -3.38 -6.23 11.33
CA TYR A 369 -1.96 -5.90 11.60
C TYR A 369 -1.76 -4.43 11.97
N PHE A 370 -2.58 -3.52 11.43
CA PHE A 370 -2.31 -2.09 11.46
C PHE A 370 -3.40 -1.25 12.16
N SER A 371 -4.33 -1.86 12.91
CA SER A 371 -5.27 -1.14 13.78
C SER A 371 -4.55 -0.52 14.99
N GLU A 372 -5.21 0.42 15.66
CA GLU A 372 -4.72 0.99 16.93
C GLU A 372 -4.48 -0.11 17.96
N GLY A 373 -3.40 -0.01 18.71
CA GLY A 373 -3.03 -1.00 19.72
C GLY A 373 -2.47 -2.32 19.20
N ILE A 374 -2.45 -2.54 17.86
CA ILE A 374 -1.83 -3.73 17.25
C ILE A 374 -0.47 -3.34 16.70
N SER A 375 0.54 -4.12 17.06
CA SER A 375 1.88 -4.08 16.51
C SER A 375 2.47 -5.49 16.52
N GLY A 376 3.53 -5.72 15.76
CA GLY A 376 4.22 -7.01 15.70
C GLY A 376 5.66 -6.84 15.30
N GLU A 377 6.43 -7.92 15.32
CA GLU A 377 7.81 -7.92 14.86
C GLU A 377 7.86 -7.96 13.31
N TYR A 378 7.23 -6.95 12.65
CA TYR A 378 7.12 -6.92 11.20
C TYR A 378 8.36 -6.32 10.55
N LEU A 379 8.78 -6.91 9.43
CA LEU A 379 9.81 -6.37 8.55
C LEU A 379 9.15 -5.89 7.26
N PHE A 380 9.42 -4.63 6.87
CA PHE A 380 8.87 -4.05 5.66
C PHE A 380 9.93 -3.90 4.58
N LEU A 381 9.66 -4.42 3.39
CA LEU A 381 10.42 -4.20 2.17
C LEU A 381 9.58 -3.38 1.20
N VAL A 382 9.96 -2.13 0.97
CA VAL A 382 9.22 -1.18 0.13
C VAL A 382 9.95 -1.04 -1.20
N ASP A 383 9.47 -1.79 -2.21
CA ASP A 383 10.03 -1.76 -3.56
C ASP A 383 9.49 -0.55 -4.34
N GLU A 384 10.32 0.00 -5.22
CA GLU A 384 10.06 1.23 -5.97
C GLU A 384 9.55 2.36 -5.07
N ALA A 385 10.20 2.51 -3.92
CA ALA A 385 9.79 3.39 -2.82
C ALA A 385 9.60 4.87 -3.22
N HIS A 386 10.18 5.30 -4.35
CA HIS A 386 9.94 6.63 -4.90
C HIS A 386 8.46 6.91 -5.19
N ASN A 387 7.67 5.86 -5.50
CA ASN A 387 6.22 5.99 -5.73
C ASN A 387 5.44 6.24 -4.44
N LEU A 388 5.96 5.83 -3.29
CA LEU A 388 5.24 5.93 -2.03
C LEU A 388 5.02 7.40 -1.60
N VAL A 389 5.85 8.34 -2.05
CA VAL A 389 5.67 9.78 -1.76
C VAL A 389 4.35 10.30 -2.33
N SER A 390 4.11 10.10 -3.63
CA SER A 390 2.87 10.53 -4.28
C SER A 390 1.66 9.73 -3.81
N ARG A 391 1.81 8.43 -3.65
CA ARG A 391 0.76 7.55 -3.12
C ARG A 391 0.37 7.92 -1.69
N GLY A 392 1.36 8.21 -0.83
CA GLY A 392 1.11 8.67 0.53
C GLY A 392 0.35 10.00 0.57
N ARG A 393 0.71 10.95 -0.27
CA ARG A 393 -0.07 12.20 -0.41
C ARG A 393 -1.54 11.93 -0.76
N GLU A 394 -1.80 11.04 -1.70
CA GLU A 394 -3.16 10.66 -2.11
C GLU A 394 -3.92 9.95 -0.99
N MET A 395 -3.32 8.93 -0.36
CA MET A 395 -3.93 8.13 0.71
C MET A 395 -4.40 8.97 1.91
N TYR A 396 -3.64 10.02 2.21
CA TYR A 396 -3.91 10.88 3.37
C TYR A 396 -4.56 12.22 3.01
N SER A 397 -4.98 12.40 1.76
CA SER A 397 -5.76 13.56 1.32
C SER A 397 -7.24 13.21 1.18
N ALA A 398 -8.10 14.22 1.28
CA ALA A 398 -9.52 14.07 1.06
C ALA A 398 -10.08 15.17 0.17
N ILE A 399 -11.04 14.80 -0.68
CA ILE A 399 -11.67 15.70 -1.66
C ILE A 399 -13.18 15.57 -1.54
N VAL A 400 -13.88 16.72 -1.62
CA VAL A 400 -15.32 16.76 -1.83
C VAL A 400 -15.67 17.80 -2.89
N TYR A 401 -16.72 17.52 -3.66
CA TYR A 401 -17.26 18.45 -4.66
C TYR A 401 -18.62 18.96 -4.21
N LYS A 402 -18.83 20.24 -4.34
CA LYS A 402 -20.10 20.88 -4.00
C LYS A 402 -21.29 20.28 -4.77
N GLU A 403 -21.07 19.88 -5.99
CA GLU A 403 -22.08 19.34 -6.90
C GLU A 403 -22.60 17.97 -6.43
N ASP A 404 -21.78 17.18 -5.71
CA ASP A 404 -22.20 15.89 -5.14
C ASP A 404 -23.26 16.08 -4.04
N PHE A 405 -23.14 17.12 -3.21
CA PHE A 405 -24.17 17.46 -2.22
C PHE A 405 -25.52 17.77 -2.86
N LEU A 406 -25.51 18.42 -4.03
CA LEU A 406 -26.74 18.72 -4.77
C LEU A 406 -27.34 17.48 -5.44
N LEU A 407 -26.49 16.57 -5.92
CA LEU A 407 -26.92 15.29 -6.48
C LEU A 407 -27.64 14.45 -5.42
N ILE A 408 -27.00 14.24 -4.28
CA ILE A 408 -27.59 13.45 -3.18
C ILE A 408 -28.85 14.12 -2.62
N LYS A 409 -28.86 15.45 -2.52
CA LYS A 409 -30.08 16.19 -2.15
C LYS A 409 -31.23 15.90 -3.10
N LYS A 410 -30.99 15.83 -4.41
CA LYS A 410 -32.01 15.53 -5.41
C LYS A 410 -32.59 14.13 -5.19
N LEU A 411 -31.76 13.13 -4.92
CA LEU A 411 -32.17 11.75 -4.66
C LEU A 411 -33.01 11.61 -3.40
N LEU A 412 -32.67 12.34 -2.34
CA LEU A 412 -33.31 12.20 -1.02
C LEU A 412 -34.43 13.22 -0.75
N LYS A 413 -34.73 14.12 -1.70
CA LYS A 413 -35.68 15.24 -1.50
C LYS A 413 -37.07 14.82 -1.03
N SER A 414 -37.59 13.72 -1.55
CA SER A 414 -38.91 13.17 -1.19
C SER A 414 -38.86 12.05 -0.14
N VAL A 415 -37.65 11.70 0.34
CA VAL A 415 -37.42 10.52 1.18
C VAL A 415 -37.11 10.92 2.61
N ASP A 416 -36.14 11.82 2.81
CA ASP A 416 -35.69 12.24 4.15
C ASP A 416 -35.46 13.77 4.24
N GLY A 417 -36.40 14.46 4.89
CA GLY A 417 -36.32 15.90 5.08
C GLY A 417 -35.21 16.37 6.03
N LYS A 418 -34.73 15.50 6.93
CA LYS A 418 -33.67 15.82 7.88
C LYS A 418 -32.32 15.85 7.17
N ILE A 419 -32.03 14.82 6.39
CA ILE A 419 -30.82 14.73 5.56
C ILE A 419 -30.78 15.90 4.57
N VAL A 420 -31.90 16.19 3.91
CA VAL A 420 -32.00 17.32 2.96
C VAL A 420 -31.64 18.67 3.63
N LYS A 421 -32.08 18.94 4.87
CA LYS A 421 -31.69 20.17 5.58
C LYS A 421 -30.20 20.23 5.89
N LEU A 422 -29.58 19.11 6.24
CA LEU A 422 -28.14 19.03 6.50
C LEU A 422 -27.33 19.22 5.20
N LEU A 423 -27.76 18.60 4.11
CA LEU A 423 -27.17 18.82 2.78
C LEU A 423 -27.24 20.30 2.36
N ASP A 424 -28.37 20.98 2.61
CA ASP A 424 -28.53 22.41 2.35
C ASP A 424 -27.59 23.28 3.19
N ARG A 425 -27.38 22.91 4.45
CA ARG A 425 -26.43 23.60 5.32
C ARG A 425 -25.00 23.47 4.82
N CYS A 426 -24.56 22.25 4.46
CA CYS A 426 -23.25 22.01 3.86
C CYS A 426 -23.07 22.75 2.53
N ASN A 427 -24.06 22.66 1.64
CA ASN A 427 -24.05 23.36 0.35
C ASN A 427 -23.98 24.87 0.49
N LYS A 428 -24.64 25.48 1.50
CA LYS A 428 -24.58 26.93 1.79
C LYS A 428 -23.15 27.37 2.12
N GLU A 429 -22.42 26.59 2.95
CA GLU A 429 -21.05 26.89 3.31
C GLU A 429 -20.12 26.74 2.10
N LEU A 430 -20.25 25.64 1.33
CA LEU A 430 -19.49 25.45 0.10
C LEU A 430 -19.77 26.54 -0.95
N LEU A 431 -21.01 27.01 -1.05
CA LEU A 431 -21.37 28.12 -1.94
C LEU A 431 -20.76 29.45 -1.50
N ARG A 432 -20.64 29.69 -0.17
CA ARG A 432 -19.93 30.86 0.37
C ARG A 432 -18.46 30.80 -0.04
N MET A 433 -17.81 29.65 0.16
CA MET A 433 -16.41 29.44 -0.23
C MET A 433 -16.21 29.60 -1.75
N LYS A 434 -17.14 29.10 -2.57
CA LYS A 434 -17.10 29.24 -4.04
C LYS A 434 -17.14 30.71 -4.48
N ARG A 435 -17.97 31.57 -3.84
CA ARG A 435 -18.06 33.00 -4.14
C ARG A 435 -16.79 33.79 -3.82
N GLU A 436 -16.00 33.28 -2.87
CA GLU A 436 -14.75 33.89 -2.42
C GLU A 436 -13.51 33.31 -3.15
N CYS A 437 -13.70 32.34 -4.05
CA CYS A 437 -12.67 31.63 -4.77
C CYS A 437 -12.68 32.01 -6.26
N GLU A 438 -11.65 32.71 -6.71
CA GLU A 438 -11.51 33.00 -8.15
C GLU A 438 -11.06 31.74 -8.92
N ASN A 439 -9.80 31.32 -8.76
CA ASN A 439 -9.25 30.09 -9.34
C ASN A 439 -9.06 29.05 -8.24
N TYR A 440 -8.20 29.33 -7.25
CA TYR A 440 -8.02 28.56 -6.04
C TYR A 440 -7.80 29.49 -4.84
N ARG A 441 -8.07 28.97 -3.64
CA ARG A 441 -7.87 29.72 -2.39
C ARG A 441 -7.43 28.78 -1.28
N LEU A 442 -6.37 29.15 -0.56
CA LEU A 442 -5.98 28.49 0.69
C LEU A 442 -6.93 28.94 1.82
N LEU A 443 -7.29 28.00 2.67
CA LEU A 443 -8.17 28.21 3.84
C LEU A 443 -7.41 27.84 5.11
N GLU A 444 -7.63 28.60 6.18
CA GLU A 444 -7.07 28.31 7.50
C GLU A 444 -7.94 27.33 8.28
N ASP A 445 -9.27 27.42 8.12
CA ASP A 445 -10.21 26.63 8.91
C ASP A 445 -11.52 26.34 8.15
N ILE A 446 -12.08 25.15 8.37
CA ILE A 446 -13.36 24.69 7.81
C ILE A 446 -14.29 24.09 8.88
N ARG A 447 -14.08 24.40 10.17
CA ARG A 447 -14.79 23.83 11.32
C ARG A 447 -16.32 23.83 11.17
N PHE A 448 -16.92 24.94 10.71
CA PHE A 448 -18.36 25.04 10.55
C PHE A 448 -18.89 24.03 9.49
N LEU A 449 -18.16 23.83 8.40
CA LEU A 449 -18.50 22.85 7.40
C LEU A 449 -18.35 21.43 7.96
N ILE A 450 -17.24 21.14 8.63
CA ILE A 450 -16.97 19.82 9.21
C ILE A 450 -18.03 19.42 10.25
N THR A 451 -18.41 20.32 11.15
CA THR A 451 -19.49 20.06 12.12
C THR A 451 -20.82 19.71 11.43
N SER A 452 -21.11 20.40 10.32
CA SER A 452 -22.32 20.09 9.53
C SER A 452 -22.19 18.74 8.80
N ILE A 453 -21.01 18.40 8.29
CA ILE A 453 -20.71 17.12 7.64
C ILE A 453 -20.77 15.97 8.66
N MET A 454 -20.24 16.11 9.86
CA MET A 454 -20.33 15.08 10.91
C MET A 454 -21.79 14.74 11.23
N SER A 455 -22.64 15.77 11.37
CA SER A 455 -24.08 15.56 11.56
C SER A 455 -24.71 14.85 10.35
N LEU A 456 -24.30 15.19 9.13
CA LEU A 456 -24.79 14.57 7.90
C LEU A 456 -24.34 13.10 7.80
N VAL A 457 -23.10 12.78 8.15
CA VAL A 457 -22.56 11.42 8.18
C VAL A 457 -23.39 10.53 9.10
N GLY A 458 -23.68 10.97 10.33
CA GLY A 458 -24.50 10.21 11.27
C GLY A 458 -25.93 9.94 10.75
N GLU A 459 -26.57 10.90 10.08
CA GLU A 459 -27.90 10.66 9.51
C GLU A 459 -27.85 9.78 8.25
N LEU A 460 -26.84 9.91 7.42
CA LEU A 460 -26.64 9.02 6.25
C LEU A 460 -26.38 7.57 6.69
N GLU A 461 -25.64 7.39 7.79
CA GLU A 461 -25.39 6.05 8.35
C GLU A 461 -26.69 5.38 8.77
N ARG A 462 -27.54 6.07 9.55
CA ARG A 462 -28.86 5.57 9.94
C ARG A 462 -29.76 5.28 8.73
N PHE A 463 -29.73 6.18 7.74
CA PHE A 463 -30.50 5.98 6.51
C PHE A 463 -30.08 4.71 5.76
N LEU A 464 -28.78 4.48 5.62
CA LEU A 464 -28.22 3.30 4.92
C LEU A 464 -28.48 1.97 5.67
N GLU A 465 -28.57 2.01 6.99
CA GLU A 465 -28.92 0.85 7.81
C GLU A 465 -30.38 0.43 7.64
N VAL A 466 -31.29 1.41 7.61
CA VAL A 466 -32.75 1.17 7.50
C VAL A 466 -33.18 0.88 6.07
N ASN A 467 -32.59 1.57 5.08
CA ASN A 467 -33.02 1.52 3.67
C ASN A 467 -32.09 0.65 2.82
N ARG A 468 -32.02 -0.64 3.12
CA ARG A 468 -31.07 -1.58 2.45
C ARG A 468 -31.33 -1.77 0.95
N ASP A 469 -32.61 -1.70 0.54
CA ASP A 469 -33.05 -1.94 -0.83
C ASP A 469 -33.33 -0.63 -1.61
N PHE A 470 -32.79 0.51 -1.14
CA PHE A 470 -32.98 1.79 -1.84
C PHE A 470 -32.27 1.78 -3.20
N ALA A 471 -32.95 2.17 -4.27
CA ALA A 471 -32.47 2.04 -5.64
C ALA A 471 -31.11 2.71 -5.90
N ASP A 472 -30.88 3.91 -5.31
CA ASP A 472 -29.63 4.68 -5.47
C ASP A 472 -28.69 4.52 -4.25
N ARG A 473 -28.81 3.42 -3.53
CA ARG A 473 -28.04 3.15 -2.30
C ARG A 473 -26.53 3.27 -2.52
N ASP A 474 -26.01 2.74 -3.61
CA ASP A 474 -24.57 2.73 -3.90
C ASP A 474 -23.99 4.14 -4.09
N LEU A 475 -24.74 5.04 -4.73
CA LEU A 475 -24.34 6.45 -4.86
C LEU A 475 -24.30 7.15 -3.49
N ILE A 476 -25.29 6.87 -2.63
CA ILE A 476 -25.35 7.42 -1.27
C ILE A 476 -24.20 6.84 -0.42
N LEU A 477 -23.92 5.55 -0.55
CA LEU A 477 -22.84 4.87 0.16
C LEU A 477 -21.46 5.43 -0.25
N LEU A 478 -21.22 5.64 -1.55
CA LEU A 478 -20.00 6.26 -2.04
C LEU A 478 -19.82 7.67 -1.49
N PHE A 479 -20.88 8.48 -1.49
CA PHE A 479 -20.87 9.82 -0.91
C PHE A 479 -20.62 9.79 0.60
N TYR A 480 -21.25 8.88 1.32
CA TYR A 480 -21.02 8.66 2.75
C TYR A 480 -19.54 8.34 3.05
N PHE A 481 -18.92 7.43 2.29
CA PHE A 481 -17.50 7.14 2.46
C PHE A 481 -16.60 8.33 2.12
N THR A 482 -16.96 9.12 1.12
CA THR A 482 -16.25 10.36 0.78
C THR A 482 -16.28 11.36 1.93
N LEU A 483 -17.44 11.57 2.55
CA LEU A 483 -17.58 12.45 3.72
C LEU A 483 -16.84 11.89 4.94
N ARG A 484 -16.92 10.61 5.20
CA ARG A 484 -16.15 9.96 6.29
C ARG A 484 -14.65 10.15 6.11
N ASN A 485 -14.15 9.96 4.89
CA ASN A 485 -12.74 10.21 4.60
C ASN A 485 -12.34 11.66 4.84
N LEU A 486 -13.22 12.62 4.52
CA LEU A 486 -12.97 14.03 4.79
C LEU A 486 -12.89 14.32 6.30
N VAL A 487 -13.83 13.78 7.10
CA VAL A 487 -13.81 13.92 8.56
C VAL A 487 -12.56 13.27 9.15
N TYR A 488 -12.26 12.04 8.73
CA TYR A 488 -11.07 11.33 9.17
C TYR A 488 -9.77 12.09 8.88
N THR A 489 -9.67 12.68 7.68
CA THR A 489 -8.50 13.48 7.29
C THR A 489 -8.44 14.78 8.09
N TYR A 490 -9.59 15.41 8.34
CA TYR A 490 -9.67 16.64 9.15
C TYR A 490 -9.16 16.43 10.59
N GLU A 491 -9.50 15.33 11.22
CA GLU A 491 -9.03 14.98 12.57
C GLU A 491 -7.51 14.76 12.65
N ARG A 492 -6.85 14.52 11.49
CA ARG A 492 -5.41 14.30 11.35
C ARG A 492 -4.63 15.51 10.85
N LEU A 493 -5.31 16.65 10.67
CA LEU A 493 -4.63 17.85 10.18
C LEU A 493 -3.51 18.27 11.14
N ASP A 494 -2.31 18.41 10.59
CA ASP A 494 -1.14 18.99 11.24
C ASP A 494 -0.50 20.03 10.30
N GLU A 495 0.68 20.51 10.65
CA GLU A 495 1.43 21.48 9.84
C GLU A 495 1.82 20.97 8.44
N ASN A 496 1.71 19.65 8.20
CA ASN A 496 2.02 19.02 6.91
C ASN A 496 0.85 19.04 5.92
N TYR A 497 -0.27 19.63 6.29
CA TYR A 497 -1.45 19.76 5.45
C TYR A 497 -1.67 21.19 4.96
N ARG A 498 -2.38 21.31 3.85
CA ARG A 498 -2.99 22.55 3.37
C ARG A 498 -4.44 22.29 2.98
N ILE A 499 -5.32 23.21 3.40
CA ILE A 499 -6.73 23.19 3.00
C ILE A 499 -6.89 24.19 1.88
N TYR A 500 -7.50 23.77 0.78
CA TYR A 500 -7.77 24.69 -0.32
C TYR A 500 -9.05 24.36 -1.07
N THR A 501 -9.59 25.38 -1.74
CA THR A 501 -10.71 25.27 -2.68
C THR A 501 -10.23 25.64 -4.08
N GLU A 502 -10.86 25.06 -5.09
CA GLU A 502 -10.52 25.30 -6.51
C GLU A 502 -11.76 25.18 -7.40
N ASN A 503 -11.88 26.10 -8.34
CA ASN A 503 -12.83 25.97 -9.45
C ASN A 503 -12.21 25.10 -10.54
N GLN A 504 -12.77 23.89 -10.75
CA GLN A 504 -12.27 22.94 -11.73
C GLN A 504 -12.66 23.35 -13.17
N SER A 505 -11.88 22.92 -14.15
CA SER A 505 -12.13 23.21 -15.57
C SER A 505 -13.45 22.64 -16.11
N ASP A 506 -14.01 21.62 -15.44
CA ASP A 506 -15.32 21.04 -15.74
C ASP A 506 -16.50 21.78 -15.06
N GLY A 507 -16.22 22.88 -14.35
CA GLY A 507 -17.20 23.73 -13.68
C GLY A 507 -17.56 23.30 -12.26
N ARG A 508 -17.03 22.16 -11.76
CA ARG A 508 -17.22 21.73 -10.37
C ARG A 508 -16.39 22.57 -9.41
N PHE A 509 -16.88 22.71 -8.19
CA PHE A 509 -16.19 23.37 -7.10
C PHE A 509 -15.66 22.33 -6.11
N MET A 510 -14.35 22.31 -5.96
CA MET A 510 -13.63 21.35 -5.12
C MET A 510 -13.19 21.98 -3.81
N LEU A 511 -13.36 21.26 -2.70
CA LEU A 511 -12.65 21.46 -1.43
C LEU A 511 -11.71 20.27 -1.21
N ARG A 512 -10.43 20.53 -0.94
CA ARG A 512 -9.45 19.50 -0.66
C ARG A 512 -8.70 19.75 0.63
N LEU A 513 -8.56 18.70 1.43
CA LEU A 513 -7.59 18.58 2.51
C LEU A 513 -6.37 17.87 1.93
N PHE A 514 -5.31 18.62 1.67
CA PHE A 514 -4.14 18.12 0.93
C PHE A 514 -2.99 17.81 1.87
N CYS A 515 -2.61 16.55 1.97
CA CYS A 515 -1.42 16.08 2.65
C CYS A 515 -0.19 16.42 1.81
N VAL A 516 0.55 17.45 2.17
CA VAL A 516 1.76 17.89 1.45
C VAL A 516 2.95 17.00 1.78
N ASN A 517 3.13 16.67 3.06
CA ASN A 517 4.17 15.78 3.54
C ASN A 517 3.54 14.57 4.27
N PRO A 518 3.59 13.36 3.70
CA PRO A 518 2.95 12.19 4.28
C PRO A 518 3.75 11.49 5.38
N ALA A 519 4.95 11.98 5.71
CA ALA A 519 5.90 11.27 6.60
C ALA A 519 5.30 10.93 7.97
N ASN A 520 4.59 11.85 8.63
CA ASN A 520 3.99 11.60 9.94
C ASN A 520 2.97 10.44 9.88
N ASN A 521 2.13 10.42 8.84
CA ASN A 521 1.12 9.40 8.66
C ASN A 521 1.73 8.03 8.30
N LEU A 522 2.75 8.01 7.42
CA LEU A 522 3.47 6.79 7.07
C LEU A 522 4.19 6.21 8.29
N LYS A 523 4.81 7.06 9.09
CA LYS A 523 5.51 6.69 10.33
C LYS A 523 4.61 5.98 11.33
N GLU A 524 3.34 6.35 11.41
CA GLU A 524 2.34 5.67 12.26
C GLU A 524 2.25 4.16 11.94
N CYS A 525 2.29 3.80 10.64
CA CYS A 525 2.26 2.41 10.19
C CYS A 525 3.64 1.73 10.32
N LEU A 526 4.72 2.44 9.98
CA LEU A 526 6.08 1.92 10.07
C LEU A 526 6.47 1.57 11.50
N ASN A 527 6.05 2.38 12.47
CA ASN A 527 6.31 2.14 13.89
C ASN A 527 5.58 0.91 14.46
N LYS A 528 4.70 0.27 13.69
CA LYS A 528 4.06 -0.99 14.07
C LYS A 528 4.93 -2.22 13.78
N GLY A 529 6.04 -2.05 13.09
CA GLY A 529 7.04 -3.06 12.82
C GLY A 529 8.42 -2.68 13.35
N ASN A 530 9.40 -3.53 13.11
CA ASN A 530 10.76 -3.39 13.62
C ASN A 530 11.67 -2.56 12.73
N SER A 531 11.57 -2.73 11.41
CA SER A 531 12.49 -2.12 10.45
C SER A 531 11.86 -2.06 9.08
N THR A 532 12.21 -1.01 8.33
CA THR A 532 11.77 -0.82 6.95
C THR A 532 12.96 -0.60 6.03
N VAL A 533 12.98 -1.31 4.91
CA VAL A 533 13.95 -1.10 3.83
C VAL A 533 13.24 -0.48 2.64
N PHE A 534 13.54 0.78 2.36
CA PHE A 534 13.07 1.51 1.18
C PHE A 534 14.10 1.37 0.07
N PHE A 535 13.73 0.83 -1.06
CA PHE A 535 14.66 0.65 -2.17
C PHE A 535 14.08 1.02 -3.52
N SER A 536 14.91 1.62 -4.36
CA SER A 536 14.60 1.95 -5.75
C SER A 536 15.86 2.31 -6.52
N ALA A 537 15.77 2.30 -7.85
CA ALA A 537 16.84 2.80 -8.71
C ALA A 537 16.97 4.33 -8.69
N THR A 538 15.94 5.04 -8.26
CA THR A 538 15.82 6.49 -8.44
C THR A 538 15.57 7.27 -7.14
N LEU A 539 16.05 6.77 -6.00
CA LEU A 539 15.97 7.48 -4.70
C LEU A 539 17.03 8.61 -4.59
N LEU A 540 16.95 9.58 -5.49
CA LEU A 540 17.85 10.74 -5.50
C LEU A 540 17.06 12.06 -5.54
N PRO A 541 17.43 13.05 -4.67
CA PRO A 541 18.39 12.93 -3.58
C PRO A 541 17.77 12.12 -2.42
N VAL A 542 18.57 11.32 -1.75
CA VAL A 542 18.08 10.43 -0.66
C VAL A 542 17.46 11.22 0.49
N SER A 543 17.97 12.42 0.80
CA SER A 543 17.44 13.32 1.83
C SER A 543 15.97 13.68 1.61
N TYR A 544 15.57 13.94 0.36
CA TYR A 544 14.17 14.19 -0.02
C TYR A 544 13.26 13.01 0.36
N TYR A 545 13.71 11.80 0.06
CA TYR A 545 12.90 10.59 0.37
C TYR A 545 12.88 10.28 1.87
N LYS A 546 13.99 10.46 2.59
CA LYS A 546 14.02 10.33 4.05
C LYS A 546 13.02 11.27 4.71
N GLU A 547 13.01 12.54 4.31
CA GLU A 547 12.12 13.55 4.85
C GLU A 547 10.64 13.23 4.60
N LEU A 548 10.29 12.72 3.41
CA LEU A 548 8.91 12.50 3.01
C LEU A 548 8.36 11.09 3.33
N LEU A 549 9.23 10.11 3.60
CA LEU A 549 8.81 8.73 3.88
C LEU A 549 8.95 8.35 5.35
N SER A 550 10.01 8.76 6.02
CA SER A 550 10.24 8.45 7.44
C SER A 550 10.19 9.67 8.38
N GLY A 551 10.36 10.88 7.83
CA GLY A 551 10.48 12.10 8.61
C GLY A 551 11.76 12.19 9.46
N ASP A 552 12.75 11.33 9.18
CA ASP A 552 14.02 11.29 9.91
C ASP A 552 15.21 11.28 8.93
N LEU A 553 15.98 12.38 8.92
CA LEU A 553 17.14 12.52 8.06
C LEU A 553 18.36 11.68 8.50
N ASP A 554 18.36 11.23 9.76
CA ASP A 554 19.47 10.43 10.35
C ASP A 554 19.32 8.93 10.07
N GLU A 555 18.27 8.50 9.37
CA GLU A 555 18.11 7.12 8.94
C GLU A 555 19.25 6.66 8.03
N TYR A 556 19.52 5.36 8.01
CA TYR A 556 20.58 4.81 7.19
C TYR A 556 20.30 4.95 5.69
N ALA A 557 21.36 5.18 4.91
CA ALA A 557 21.28 5.17 3.47
C ALA A 557 22.49 4.47 2.86
N VAL A 558 22.24 3.69 1.80
CA VAL A 558 23.27 2.97 1.04
C VAL A 558 23.07 3.23 -0.45
N TYR A 559 24.16 3.48 -1.12
CA TYR A 559 24.26 3.49 -2.56
C TYR A 559 24.92 2.18 -3.02
N ALA A 560 24.26 1.44 -3.89
CA ALA A 560 24.83 0.26 -4.53
C ALA A 560 25.37 0.64 -5.92
N PRO A 561 26.65 0.36 -6.24
CA PRO A 561 27.21 0.66 -7.55
C PRO A 561 26.55 -0.20 -8.63
N SER A 562 26.51 0.32 -9.86
CA SER A 562 26.05 -0.46 -11.01
C SER A 562 27.00 -1.67 -11.25
N PRO A 563 26.47 -2.89 -11.41
CA PRO A 563 27.32 -4.05 -11.70
C PRO A 563 27.82 -4.09 -13.15
N PHE A 564 27.26 -3.22 -14.01
CA PHE A 564 27.53 -3.22 -15.45
C PHE A 564 28.68 -2.30 -15.84
N ASP A 565 29.44 -2.69 -16.90
CA ASP A 565 30.51 -1.88 -17.44
C ASP A 565 29.96 -0.55 -18.00
N GLN A 566 30.33 0.55 -17.35
CA GLN A 566 29.91 1.89 -17.74
C GLN A 566 30.39 2.31 -19.14
N LYS A 567 31.44 1.68 -19.65
CA LYS A 567 31.91 1.91 -21.01
C LYS A 567 30.92 1.44 -22.08
N LYS A 568 30.03 0.49 -21.77
CA LYS A 568 28.98 0.02 -22.67
C LYS A 568 27.84 1.02 -22.86
N ARG A 569 27.85 2.12 -22.13
CA ARG A 569 26.86 3.19 -22.22
C ARG A 569 27.51 4.49 -22.72
N LEU A 570 26.91 5.10 -23.73
CA LEU A 570 27.21 6.48 -24.11
C LEU A 570 26.17 7.42 -23.51
N LEU A 571 26.57 8.38 -22.68
CA LEU A 571 25.71 9.45 -22.18
C LEU A 571 26.06 10.75 -22.89
N ILE A 572 25.10 11.34 -23.60
CA ILE A 572 25.26 12.65 -24.26
C ILE A 572 24.24 13.65 -23.72
N VAL A 573 24.66 14.91 -23.63
CA VAL A 573 23.82 16.04 -23.22
C VAL A 573 23.88 17.11 -24.31
N ALA A 574 22.71 17.47 -24.87
CA ALA A 574 22.64 18.51 -25.88
C ALA A 574 22.60 19.90 -25.26
N SER A 575 23.53 20.78 -25.67
CA SER A 575 23.66 22.15 -25.15
C SER A 575 22.92 23.22 -25.99
N ASP A 576 22.40 22.85 -27.16
CA ASP A 576 21.74 23.77 -28.09
C ASP A 576 20.23 23.54 -28.24
N VAL A 577 19.63 22.72 -27.34
CA VAL A 577 18.20 22.39 -27.31
C VAL A 577 17.61 22.76 -25.97
N SER A 578 16.35 23.19 -25.96
CA SER A 578 15.59 23.51 -24.74
C SER A 578 14.13 23.13 -24.87
N SER A 579 13.59 22.41 -23.89
CA SER A 579 12.18 22.07 -23.81
C SER A 579 11.35 23.08 -22.96
N ARG A 580 11.95 24.22 -22.56
CA ARG A 580 11.26 25.27 -21.80
C ARG A 580 10.02 25.74 -22.54
N TYR A 581 8.94 25.99 -21.80
CA TYR A 581 7.67 26.43 -22.40
C TYR A 581 7.84 27.67 -23.29
N THR A 582 8.67 28.65 -22.87
CA THR A 582 8.97 29.89 -23.60
C THR A 582 9.78 29.70 -24.89
N ARG A 583 10.38 28.52 -25.06
CA ARG A 583 11.17 28.17 -26.27
C ARG A 583 10.50 27.10 -27.15
N ARG A 584 9.30 26.65 -26.81
CA ARG A 584 8.54 25.69 -27.61
C ARG A 584 8.04 26.35 -28.87
N ASN A 585 8.71 26.09 -30.00
CA ASN A 585 8.38 26.59 -31.32
C ASN A 585 8.85 25.60 -32.40
N GLN A 586 8.43 25.80 -33.60
CA GLN A 586 8.74 24.95 -34.77
C GLN A 586 10.23 24.62 -34.89
N ARG A 587 11.09 25.62 -34.73
CA ARG A 587 12.55 25.46 -34.83
C ARG A 587 13.14 24.51 -33.77
N GLU A 588 12.64 24.55 -32.53
CA GLU A 588 13.08 23.62 -31.48
C GLU A 588 12.58 22.20 -31.76
N TYR A 589 11.36 22.03 -32.23
CA TYR A 589 10.85 20.71 -32.63
C TYR A 589 11.63 20.11 -33.80
N GLU A 590 12.00 20.93 -34.81
CA GLU A 590 12.87 20.54 -35.94
C GLU A 590 14.24 20.10 -35.48
N LYS A 591 14.84 20.79 -34.50
CA LYS A 591 16.12 20.40 -33.92
C LYS A 591 16.01 19.03 -33.22
N ILE A 592 14.95 18.81 -32.43
CA ILE A 592 14.71 17.52 -31.78
C ILE A 592 14.60 16.41 -32.83
N ALA A 593 13.76 16.61 -33.85
CA ALA A 593 13.63 15.65 -34.96
C ALA A 593 14.97 15.36 -35.63
N SER A 594 15.80 16.41 -35.86
CA SER A 594 17.14 16.26 -36.43
C SER A 594 18.08 15.47 -35.54
N TYR A 595 18.05 15.67 -34.21
CA TYR A 595 18.81 14.84 -33.26
C TYR A 595 18.38 13.36 -33.33
N LEU A 596 17.07 13.11 -33.38
CA LEU A 596 16.55 11.74 -33.48
C LEU A 596 17.03 11.04 -34.74
N ILE A 597 16.94 11.72 -35.90
CA ILE A 597 17.42 11.16 -37.18
C ILE A 597 18.91 10.84 -37.10
N LYS A 598 19.74 11.76 -36.58
CA LYS A 598 21.20 11.57 -36.44
C LYS A 598 21.56 10.43 -35.47
N ILE A 599 20.87 10.34 -34.33
CA ILE A 599 21.11 9.27 -33.34
C ILE A 599 20.76 7.91 -33.93
N VAL A 600 19.57 7.78 -34.50
CA VAL A 600 19.05 6.51 -35.02
C VAL A 600 19.82 6.05 -36.28
N SER A 601 20.30 6.96 -37.11
CA SER A 601 21.05 6.64 -38.34
C SER A 601 22.40 5.96 -38.09
N LYS A 602 22.98 6.04 -36.88
CA LYS A 602 24.34 5.52 -36.60
C LYS A 602 24.37 4.05 -36.22
N ARG A 603 23.30 3.48 -35.75
CA ARG A 603 23.18 2.04 -35.40
C ARG A 603 21.74 1.60 -35.60
N LYS A 604 21.54 0.49 -36.35
CA LYS A 604 20.22 -0.14 -36.47
C LYS A 604 19.81 -0.79 -35.15
N GLY A 605 18.53 -0.72 -34.79
CA GLY A 605 17.97 -1.29 -33.59
C GLY A 605 16.77 -0.50 -33.05
N ASN A 606 16.36 -0.78 -31.82
CA ASN A 606 15.20 -0.18 -31.21
C ASN A 606 15.57 0.98 -30.29
N TYR A 607 14.81 2.07 -30.41
CA TYR A 607 14.99 3.30 -29.65
C TYR A 607 13.67 3.71 -28.98
N MET A 608 13.73 4.21 -27.75
CA MET A 608 12.62 4.90 -27.09
C MET A 608 12.91 6.39 -26.97
N VAL A 609 11.93 7.19 -27.31
CA VAL A 609 12.00 8.65 -27.19
C VAL A 609 10.95 9.11 -26.21
N PHE A 610 11.36 9.75 -25.12
CA PHE A 610 10.48 10.27 -24.09
C PHE A 610 10.31 11.77 -24.24
N LEU A 611 9.10 12.19 -24.56
CA LEU A 611 8.73 13.58 -24.83
C LEU A 611 7.94 14.17 -23.66
N PRO A 612 7.98 15.50 -23.41
CA PRO A 612 7.40 16.13 -22.23
C PRO A 612 5.87 16.01 -22.10
N SER A 613 5.16 15.88 -23.23
CA SER A 613 3.69 15.80 -23.27
C SER A 613 3.19 15.25 -24.59
N TYR A 614 1.92 14.82 -24.66
CA TYR A 614 1.27 14.40 -25.91
C TYR A 614 1.25 15.51 -26.99
N HIS A 615 1.09 16.76 -26.59
CA HIS A 615 1.17 17.88 -27.55
C HIS A 615 2.58 17.97 -28.17
N TYR A 616 3.62 17.90 -27.32
CA TYR A 616 5.01 17.91 -27.80
C TYR A 616 5.32 16.71 -28.72
N LEU A 617 4.77 15.54 -28.37
CA LEU A 617 4.91 14.33 -29.18
C LEU A 617 4.30 14.53 -30.58
N LYS A 618 3.07 15.07 -30.67
CA LYS A 618 2.40 15.34 -31.96
C LYS A 618 3.15 16.35 -32.84
N GLU A 619 3.72 17.39 -32.24
CA GLU A 619 4.53 18.36 -32.96
C GLU A 619 5.79 17.72 -33.58
N VAL A 620 6.52 16.92 -32.82
CA VAL A 620 7.71 16.20 -33.30
C VAL A 620 7.31 15.15 -34.34
N GLU A 621 6.24 14.39 -34.11
CA GLU A 621 5.68 13.39 -35.02
C GLU A 621 5.30 14.01 -36.37
N SER A 622 4.66 15.18 -36.35
CA SER A 622 4.27 15.88 -37.58
C SER A 622 5.50 16.21 -38.49
N ILE A 623 6.61 16.59 -37.85
CA ILE A 623 7.87 16.88 -38.56
C ILE A 623 8.49 15.60 -39.11
N LEU A 624 8.54 14.53 -38.31
CA LEU A 624 9.09 13.24 -38.76
C LEU A 624 8.26 12.64 -39.91
N SER A 625 6.94 12.80 -39.86
CA SER A 625 6.03 12.26 -40.87
C SER A 625 6.21 12.84 -42.29
N VAL A 626 6.71 14.07 -42.43
CA VAL A 626 6.98 14.70 -43.70
C VAL A 626 8.44 14.67 -44.10
N ASN A 627 9.34 14.33 -43.17
CA ASN A 627 10.78 14.30 -43.37
C ASN A 627 11.21 13.02 -44.12
N ARG A 628 11.77 13.20 -45.33
CA ARG A 628 12.20 12.09 -46.19
C ARG A 628 13.31 11.25 -45.55
N THR A 629 14.31 11.89 -44.95
CA THR A 629 15.43 11.19 -44.27
C THR A 629 14.94 10.35 -43.09
N ALA A 630 13.96 10.84 -42.31
CA ALA A 630 13.37 10.06 -41.22
C ALA A 630 12.71 8.77 -41.74
N LYS A 631 11.91 8.86 -42.79
CA LYS A 631 11.23 7.71 -43.42
C LYS A 631 12.18 6.68 -44.00
N GLU A 632 13.33 7.11 -44.48
CA GLU A 632 14.38 6.23 -45.01
C GLU A 632 15.25 5.62 -43.89
N THR A 633 15.26 6.23 -42.71
CA THR A 633 16.14 5.83 -41.59
C THR A 633 15.47 4.85 -40.62
N PHE A 634 14.19 5.04 -40.29
CA PHE A 634 13.49 4.23 -39.28
C PHE A 634 11.97 4.20 -39.45
N THR A 635 11.35 3.15 -38.93
CA THR A 635 9.92 3.10 -38.68
C THR A 635 9.63 3.60 -37.26
N TYR A 636 8.45 4.18 -37.02
CA TYR A 636 8.08 4.62 -35.67
C TYR A 636 6.63 4.32 -35.32
N LEU A 637 6.39 4.23 -34.01
CA LEU A 637 5.06 4.09 -33.41
C LEU A 637 4.92 5.09 -32.26
N SER A 638 3.77 5.74 -32.19
CA SER A 638 3.50 6.76 -31.17
C SER A 638 2.54 6.25 -30.10
N GLN A 639 2.84 6.57 -28.85
CA GLN A 639 1.97 6.28 -27.73
C GLN A 639 0.67 7.08 -27.82
N ASN A 640 -0.48 6.38 -27.74
CA ASN A 640 -1.79 7.01 -27.66
C ASN A 640 -2.16 7.43 -26.23
N THR A 641 -3.08 8.40 -26.11
CA THR A 641 -3.52 8.96 -24.81
C THR A 641 -4.21 7.90 -23.95
N HIS A 642 -5.00 7.03 -24.58
CA HIS A 642 -5.71 5.92 -23.92
C HIS A 642 -5.31 4.62 -24.61
N MET A 643 -4.58 3.77 -23.94
CA MET A 643 -4.21 2.45 -24.42
C MET A 643 -4.67 1.42 -23.39
N ASN A 644 -5.44 0.43 -23.84
CA ASN A 644 -5.79 -0.74 -23.05
C ASN A 644 -4.59 -1.68 -22.90
N GLU A 645 -4.75 -2.77 -22.14
CA GLU A 645 -3.66 -3.71 -21.84
C GLU A 645 -3.16 -4.42 -23.12
N GLN A 646 -4.06 -4.86 -23.98
CA GLN A 646 -3.73 -5.51 -25.25
C GLN A 646 -2.95 -4.58 -26.21
N GLU A 647 -3.36 -3.32 -26.31
CA GLU A 647 -2.66 -2.31 -27.13
C GLU A 647 -1.25 -2.02 -26.60
N ARG A 648 -1.06 -2.06 -25.26
CA ARG A 648 0.27 -1.91 -24.64
C ARG A 648 1.17 -3.10 -24.94
N GLU A 649 0.64 -4.31 -24.85
CA GLU A 649 1.35 -5.53 -25.20
C GLU A 649 1.75 -5.54 -26.68
N ALA A 650 0.83 -5.20 -27.58
CA ALA A 650 1.11 -5.09 -29.01
C ALA A 650 2.21 -4.06 -29.29
N PHE A 651 2.18 -2.89 -28.60
CA PHE A 651 3.22 -1.88 -28.71
C PHE A 651 4.61 -2.41 -28.28
N LEU A 652 4.65 -3.22 -27.23
CA LEU A 652 5.90 -3.80 -26.73
C LEU A 652 6.42 -4.98 -27.58
N MET A 653 5.55 -5.68 -28.29
CA MET A 653 5.92 -6.74 -29.22
C MET A 653 6.72 -6.21 -30.42
N GLU A 654 6.58 -4.92 -30.76
CA GLU A 654 7.39 -4.29 -31.82
C GLU A 654 8.88 -4.22 -31.49
N PHE A 655 9.28 -4.36 -30.23
CA PHE A 655 10.68 -4.37 -29.81
C PHE A 655 11.29 -5.78 -29.98
N SER A 656 11.56 -6.18 -31.22
CA SER A 656 12.25 -7.43 -31.51
C SER A 656 13.77 -7.32 -31.30
N GLU A 657 14.42 -8.42 -30.89
CA GLU A 657 15.86 -8.45 -30.58
C GLU A 657 16.73 -8.24 -31.82
N HIS A 658 16.34 -8.81 -32.96
CA HIS A 658 17.06 -8.70 -34.21
C HIS A 658 16.20 -8.02 -35.27
N ARG A 659 16.44 -6.73 -35.50
CA ARG A 659 15.81 -5.98 -36.57
C ARG A 659 16.79 -5.64 -37.70
N GLU A 660 16.31 -5.78 -38.90
CA GLU A 660 17.07 -5.33 -40.10
C GLU A 660 16.93 -3.83 -40.36
N ASP A 661 15.94 -3.18 -39.74
CA ASP A 661 15.67 -1.73 -39.78
C ASP A 661 15.83 -1.12 -38.37
N SER A 662 15.64 0.20 -38.28
CA SER A 662 15.54 0.89 -36.98
C SER A 662 14.08 1.13 -36.62
N PHE A 663 13.73 0.91 -35.35
CA PHE A 663 12.42 1.21 -34.81
C PHE A 663 12.49 2.26 -33.70
N VAL A 664 11.58 3.22 -33.73
CA VAL A 664 11.50 4.32 -32.76
C VAL A 664 10.13 4.35 -32.11
N ALA A 665 10.07 4.14 -30.80
CA ALA A 665 8.87 4.34 -30.01
C ALA A 665 8.82 5.76 -29.45
N LEU A 666 7.84 6.56 -29.88
CA LEU A 666 7.60 7.90 -29.34
C LEU A 666 6.66 7.79 -28.14
N CYS A 667 7.18 8.08 -26.95
CA CYS A 667 6.48 7.94 -25.67
C CYS A 667 6.41 9.27 -24.93
N VAL A 668 5.45 9.38 -24.00
CA VAL A 668 5.36 10.54 -23.10
C VAL A 668 6.07 10.21 -21.79
N MET A 669 6.87 11.13 -21.30
CA MET A 669 7.63 10.99 -20.04
C MET A 669 6.70 10.90 -18.84
N GLY A 670 6.90 9.88 -18.00
CA GLY A 670 5.97 9.57 -16.90
C GLY A 670 4.68 8.87 -17.35
N GLY A 671 4.54 8.51 -18.62
CA GLY A 671 3.47 7.66 -19.15
C GLY A 671 3.70 6.17 -18.87
N VAL A 672 2.78 5.34 -19.34
CA VAL A 672 2.74 3.88 -19.08
C VAL A 672 4.00 3.12 -19.54
N PHE A 673 4.77 3.67 -20.48
CA PHE A 673 6.01 3.08 -20.98
C PHE A 673 7.27 3.63 -20.27
N SER A 674 7.14 4.62 -19.39
CA SER A 674 8.28 5.12 -18.59
C SER A 674 8.63 4.20 -17.44
N GLU A 675 7.71 3.30 -17.03
CA GLU A 675 7.89 2.38 -15.90
C GLU A 675 7.32 0.99 -16.21
N GLY A 676 7.89 -0.06 -15.57
CA GLY A 676 7.31 -1.41 -15.64
C GLY A 676 7.55 -2.18 -16.94
N ILE A 677 8.49 -1.76 -17.80
CA ILE A 677 8.85 -2.48 -19.03
C ILE A 677 10.20 -3.16 -18.84
N ASP A 678 10.34 -4.39 -19.30
CA ASP A 678 11.59 -5.13 -19.29
C ASP A 678 12.02 -5.50 -20.72
N LEU A 679 12.89 -4.66 -21.30
CA LEU A 679 13.48 -4.86 -22.63
C LEU A 679 14.96 -5.22 -22.45
N LYS A 680 15.28 -6.50 -22.36
CA LYS A 680 16.63 -7.07 -22.18
C LYS A 680 17.25 -7.47 -23.51
N GLU A 681 18.58 -7.69 -23.50
CA GLU A 681 19.32 -8.42 -24.55
C GLU A 681 19.21 -7.78 -25.95
N GLY A 682 19.57 -6.50 -26.04
CA GLY A 682 19.59 -5.80 -27.34
C GLY A 682 18.20 -5.33 -27.84
N ARG A 683 17.12 -5.64 -27.13
CA ARG A 683 15.76 -5.16 -27.47
C ARG A 683 15.59 -3.65 -27.33
N LEU A 684 16.52 -2.94 -26.67
CA LEU A 684 16.57 -1.49 -26.59
C LEU A 684 18.02 -1.00 -26.58
N ILE A 685 18.44 -0.28 -27.61
CA ILE A 685 19.83 0.21 -27.73
C ILE A 685 19.94 1.75 -27.55
N GLY A 686 18.82 2.46 -27.35
CA GLY A 686 18.87 3.88 -27.13
C GLY A 686 17.62 4.45 -26.44
N ALA A 687 17.85 5.33 -25.47
CA ALA A 687 16.83 6.17 -24.87
C ALA A 687 17.13 7.64 -25.13
N VAL A 688 16.22 8.34 -25.78
CA VAL A 688 16.31 9.79 -26.01
C VAL A 688 15.30 10.48 -25.13
N ILE A 689 15.77 11.34 -24.24
CA ILE A 689 14.96 12.01 -23.24
C ILE A 689 14.94 13.51 -23.52
N VAL A 690 13.78 14.02 -23.91
CA VAL A 690 13.56 15.42 -24.25
C VAL A 690 13.01 16.15 -23.04
N GLY A 691 13.82 17.09 -22.53
CA GLY A 691 13.46 17.89 -21.35
C GLY A 691 13.68 17.20 -20.01
N THR A 692 13.47 17.96 -18.95
CA THR A 692 13.85 17.59 -17.58
C THR A 692 12.71 16.95 -16.78
N GLY A 693 11.66 16.46 -17.44
CA GLY A 693 10.59 15.67 -16.79
C GLY A 693 9.69 16.44 -15.82
N LEU A 694 9.79 17.77 -15.75
CA LEU A 694 9.05 18.57 -14.77
C LEU A 694 7.55 18.27 -14.82
N PRO A 695 6.87 18.07 -13.69
CA PRO A 695 5.43 17.98 -13.61
C PRO A 695 4.74 19.20 -14.24
N MET A 696 3.52 19.01 -14.71
CA MET A 696 2.68 20.10 -15.20
C MET A 696 2.38 21.09 -14.06
N VAL A 697 2.38 22.37 -14.36
CA VAL A 697 1.98 23.40 -13.39
C VAL A 697 0.49 23.27 -13.10
N CYS A 698 0.16 23.00 -11.86
CA CYS A 698 -1.21 22.92 -11.34
C CYS A 698 -1.24 23.46 -9.92
N THR A 699 -2.43 23.67 -9.37
CA THR A 699 -2.63 24.22 -8.02
C THR A 699 -1.86 23.43 -6.95
N GLU A 700 -1.89 22.12 -7.01
CA GLU A 700 -1.14 21.26 -6.06
C GLU A 700 0.37 21.51 -6.10
N GLN A 701 0.96 21.64 -7.29
CA GLN A 701 2.39 21.91 -7.45
C GLN A 701 2.77 23.29 -6.93
N VAL A 702 1.89 24.28 -7.10
CA VAL A 702 2.08 25.62 -6.53
C VAL A 702 2.02 25.59 -5.01
N ILE A 703 1.06 24.86 -4.44
CA ILE A 703 0.93 24.68 -2.98
C ILE A 703 2.15 23.91 -2.41
N LEU A 704 2.59 22.84 -3.07
CA LEU A 704 3.79 22.08 -2.71
C LEU A 704 5.01 23.00 -2.66
N LYS A 705 5.22 23.76 -3.74
CA LYS A 705 6.34 24.72 -3.81
C LYS A 705 6.27 25.72 -2.65
N GLY A 706 5.11 26.34 -2.44
CA GLY A 706 4.91 27.34 -1.38
C GLY A 706 5.20 26.77 0.02
N TYR A 707 4.69 25.58 0.30
CA TYR A 707 4.91 24.89 1.59
C TYR A 707 6.39 24.67 1.91
N PHE A 708 7.18 24.18 0.94
CA PHE A 708 8.61 23.95 1.16
C PHE A 708 9.42 25.26 1.20
N ASP A 709 9.01 26.28 0.44
CA ASP A 709 9.60 27.64 0.53
C ASP A 709 9.36 28.24 1.93
N GLU A 710 8.16 28.08 2.51
CA GLU A 710 7.84 28.51 3.88
C GLU A 710 8.70 27.81 4.95
N LYS A 711 9.07 26.54 4.71
CA LYS A 711 10.00 25.78 5.58
C LYS A 711 11.48 26.10 5.35
N GLY A 712 11.80 27.08 4.52
CA GLY A 712 13.18 27.49 4.22
C GLY A 712 13.92 26.55 3.28
N GLN A 713 13.21 25.67 2.60
CA GLN A 713 13.74 24.74 1.60
C GLN A 713 13.55 25.31 0.19
N LYS A 714 14.18 24.69 -0.80
CA LYS A 714 13.99 25.09 -2.20
C LYS A 714 12.70 24.45 -2.75
N GLY A 715 11.54 25.10 -2.55
CA GLY A 715 10.24 24.55 -2.95
C GLY A 715 10.15 24.13 -4.42
N PHE A 716 10.87 24.81 -5.33
CA PHE A 716 10.93 24.40 -6.73
C PHE A 716 11.57 23.02 -6.91
N ASP A 717 12.60 22.70 -6.14
CA ASP A 717 13.28 21.39 -6.21
C ASP A 717 12.31 20.29 -5.77
N TYR A 718 11.61 20.49 -4.66
CA TYR A 718 10.65 19.53 -4.10
C TYR A 718 9.42 19.30 -4.98
N ALA A 719 8.88 20.38 -5.54
CA ALA A 719 7.66 20.30 -6.34
C ALA A 719 7.90 19.86 -7.79
N TYR A 720 9.05 20.22 -8.36
CA TYR A 720 9.28 20.06 -9.80
C TYR A 720 10.57 19.30 -10.13
N GLN A 721 11.73 19.70 -9.60
CA GLN A 721 13.02 19.21 -10.06
C GLN A 721 13.25 17.75 -9.65
N TYR A 722 13.06 17.38 -8.38
CA TYR A 722 13.26 16.02 -7.91
C TYR A 722 12.28 15.03 -8.55
N PRO A 723 10.95 15.29 -8.58
CA PRO A 723 10.03 14.43 -9.32
C PRO A 723 10.33 14.35 -10.82
N GLY A 724 10.79 15.44 -11.42
CA GLY A 724 11.19 15.49 -12.83
C GLY A 724 12.39 14.60 -13.11
N MET A 725 13.45 14.76 -12.34
CA MET A 725 14.68 13.96 -12.49
C MET A 725 14.45 12.48 -12.21
N ASN A 726 13.53 12.13 -11.30
CA ASN A 726 13.13 10.75 -11.10
C ASN A 726 12.61 10.12 -12.41
N LYS A 727 11.71 10.80 -13.13
CA LYS A 727 11.19 10.32 -14.43
C LYS A 727 12.29 10.18 -15.49
N VAL A 728 13.24 11.13 -15.51
CA VAL A 728 14.40 11.08 -16.41
C VAL A 728 15.26 9.83 -16.12
N MET A 729 15.59 9.60 -14.86
CA MET A 729 16.37 8.43 -14.44
C MET A 729 15.67 7.11 -14.74
N GLN A 730 14.36 7.05 -14.55
CA GLN A 730 13.56 5.87 -14.88
C GLN A 730 13.59 5.55 -16.39
N ALA A 731 13.42 6.58 -17.21
CA ALA A 731 13.48 6.46 -18.67
C ALA A 731 14.88 6.01 -19.14
N ALA A 732 15.93 6.59 -18.60
CA ALA A 732 17.31 6.26 -18.92
C ALA A 732 17.72 4.84 -18.46
N GLY A 733 17.23 4.40 -17.30
CA GLY A 733 17.51 3.07 -16.71
C GLY A 733 16.98 1.88 -17.51
N ARG A 734 16.39 2.11 -18.69
CA ARG A 734 15.91 1.06 -19.61
C ARG A 734 17.00 0.48 -20.52
N VAL A 735 18.06 1.23 -20.79
CA VAL A 735 19.05 0.90 -21.84
C VAL A 735 20.01 -0.21 -21.39
N ILE A 736 20.50 -0.18 -20.17
CA ILE A 736 21.46 -1.16 -19.65
C ILE A 736 20.81 -1.96 -18.52
N ARG A 737 20.54 -3.24 -18.76
CA ARG A 737 19.89 -4.18 -17.83
C ARG A 737 20.61 -5.49 -17.61
N THR A 738 21.47 -5.85 -18.58
CA THR A 738 22.30 -7.06 -18.54
C THR A 738 23.76 -6.72 -18.85
N ASP A 739 24.66 -7.67 -18.61
CA ASP A 739 26.08 -7.53 -18.95
C ASP A 739 26.33 -7.46 -20.48
N ARG A 740 25.34 -7.87 -21.28
CA ARG A 740 25.43 -7.85 -22.74
C ARG A 740 24.92 -6.55 -23.35
N ASP A 741 24.09 -5.81 -22.62
CA ASP A 741 23.49 -4.60 -23.15
C ASP A 741 24.52 -3.50 -23.39
N GLU A 742 24.36 -2.82 -24.50
CA GLU A 742 25.09 -1.61 -24.85
C GLU A 742 24.17 -0.61 -25.54
N GLY A 743 24.42 0.68 -25.30
CA GLY A 743 23.51 1.68 -25.87
C GLY A 743 23.77 3.11 -25.47
N ILE A 744 22.85 3.96 -25.92
CA ILE A 744 22.96 5.43 -25.84
C ILE A 744 21.86 5.97 -24.94
N ILE A 745 22.22 6.89 -24.05
CA ILE A 745 21.29 7.75 -23.33
C ILE A 745 21.55 9.18 -23.81
N ALA A 746 20.57 9.79 -24.46
CA ALA A 746 20.65 11.15 -24.97
C ALA A 746 19.69 12.07 -24.18
N LEU A 747 20.26 13.03 -23.46
CA LEU A 747 19.54 14.05 -22.72
C LEU A 747 19.44 15.32 -23.56
N LEU A 748 18.28 15.60 -24.15
CA LEU A 748 18.08 16.71 -25.06
C LEU A 748 17.44 17.91 -24.32
N ASP A 749 18.23 18.56 -23.48
CA ASP A 749 17.90 19.85 -22.83
C ASP A 749 19.16 20.48 -22.19
N GLU A 750 19.39 21.78 -22.48
CA GLU A 750 20.52 22.56 -21.95
C GLU A 750 20.57 22.60 -20.40
N ARG A 751 19.43 22.40 -19.71
CA ARG A 751 19.36 22.45 -18.25
C ARG A 751 20.15 21.34 -17.58
N PHE A 752 20.36 20.20 -18.24
CA PHE A 752 21.19 19.13 -17.70
C PHE A 752 22.67 19.51 -17.53
N LEU A 753 23.12 20.58 -18.16
CA LEU A 753 24.47 21.13 -17.97
C LEU A 753 24.60 22.02 -16.72
N LYS A 754 23.51 22.34 -16.04
CA LYS A 754 23.55 23.09 -14.81
C LYS A 754 23.95 22.20 -13.63
N LEU A 755 24.75 22.76 -12.70
CA LEU A 755 25.25 22.01 -11.53
C LEU A 755 24.15 21.45 -10.63
N ASP A 756 23.04 22.17 -10.50
CA ASP A 756 21.87 21.75 -9.71
C ASP A 756 21.19 20.48 -10.29
N TYR A 757 21.18 20.32 -11.60
CA TYR A 757 20.71 19.12 -12.27
C TYR A 757 21.76 18.00 -12.24
N GLN A 758 23.04 18.32 -12.46
CA GLN A 758 24.12 17.32 -12.40
C GLN A 758 24.28 16.71 -11.01
N ALA A 759 24.04 17.47 -9.95
CA ALA A 759 24.02 16.97 -8.57
C ALA A 759 22.96 15.86 -8.33
N LEU A 760 21.96 15.74 -9.20
CA LEU A 760 20.93 14.71 -9.17
C LEU A 760 21.23 13.52 -10.11
N PHE A 761 22.36 13.55 -10.83
CA PHE A 761 22.75 12.42 -11.66
C PHE A 761 23.15 11.22 -10.78
N PRO A 762 22.76 10.01 -11.14
CA PRO A 762 23.30 8.81 -10.50
C PRO A 762 24.83 8.79 -10.63
N ARG A 763 25.51 8.22 -9.66
CA ARG A 763 27.00 8.16 -9.66
C ARG A 763 27.57 7.52 -10.92
N GLU A 764 26.87 6.56 -11.48
CA GLU A 764 27.24 5.92 -12.74
C GLU A 764 27.13 6.84 -13.97
N TRP A 765 26.52 8.02 -13.86
CA TRP A 765 26.47 9.01 -14.93
C TRP A 765 27.69 9.96 -14.90
N ASP A 766 28.72 9.63 -14.16
CA ASP A 766 29.99 10.35 -14.21
C ASP A 766 30.59 10.20 -15.60
N GLY A 767 30.93 11.35 -16.26
CA GLY A 767 31.49 11.39 -17.61
C GLY A 767 30.43 11.32 -18.72
N PHE A 768 29.76 12.42 -19.00
CA PHE A 768 28.93 12.61 -20.18
C PHE A 768 29.63 13.45 -21.26
N TYR A 769 29.17 13.35 -22.52
CA TYR A 769 29.63 14.19 -23.61
C TYR A 769 28.65 15.33 -23.86
N GLU A 770 29.11 16.58 -23.75
CA GLU A 770 28.36 17.74 -24.25
C GLU A 770 28.40 17.74 -25.79
N VAL A 771 27.24 17.83 -26.41
CA VAL A 771 27.09 17.82 -27.87
C VAL A 771 26.19 18.94 -28.37
N LYS A 772 26.42 19.32 -29.61
CA LYS A 772 25.51 20.15 -30.41
C LYS A 772 25.09 19.35 -31.65
N LEU A 773 24.05 19.84 -32.34
CA LEU A 773 23.50 19.17 -33.51
C LEU A 773 24.58 18.89 -34.61
N ASN A 774 25.61 19.72 -34.72
CA ASN A 774 26.70 19.54 -35.69
C ASN A 774 27.83 18.63 -35.18
N THR A 775 27.92 18.29 -33.89
CA THR A 775 29.00 17.48 -33.31
C THR A 775 28.55 16.09 -32.86
N VAL A 776 27.25 15.89 -32.70
CA VAL A 776 26.69 14.65 -32.13
C VAL A 776 27.06 13.41 -32.93
N GLU A 777 27.11 13.50 -34.27
CA GLU A 777 27.46 12.39 -35.16
C GLU A 777 28.86 11.85 -34.93
N ASN A 778 29.85 12.71 -34.72
CA ASN A 778 31.22 12.29 -34.45
C ASN A 778 31.31 11.47 -33.16
N VAL A 779 30.65 11.92 -32.07
CA VAL A 779 30.65 11.23 -30.80
C VAL A 779 29.97 9.85 -30.91
N LEU A 780 28.84 9.78 -31.65
CA LEU A 780 28.13 8.54 -31.89
C LEU A 780 28.96 7.55 -32.72
N GLU A 781 29.62 8.04 -33.80
CA GLU A 781 30.48 7.20 -34.64
C GLU A 781 31.67 6.65 -33.88
N ASP A 782 32.34 7.45 -33.06
CA ASP A 782 33.48 7.02 -32.25
C ASP A 782 33.05 5.94 -31.23
N PHE A 783 31.89 6.12 -30.60
CA PHE A 783 31.34 5.13 -29.68
C PHE A 783 31.08 3.76 -30.38
N TRP A 784 30.37 3.78 -31.50
CA TRP A 784 29.99 2.56 -32.20
C TRP A 784 31.13 1.91 -32.96
N LYS A 785 32.13 2.66 -33.48
CA LYS A 785 33.34 2.15 -34.14
C LYS A 785 34.25 1.39 -33.19
N ASN A 786 34.41 1.89 -31.98
CA ASN A 786 35.23 1.24 -30.95
C ASN A 786 34.65 -0.08 -30.46
N ARG A 787 33.34 -0.32 -30.67
CA ARG A 787 32.63 -1.57 -30.33
C ARG A 787 32.76 -2.64 -31.39
N ARG A 788 32.75 -2.27 -32.68
CA ARG A 788 32.97 -3.22 -33.81
C ARG A 788 34.37 -3.80 -33.84
N LYS A 789 35.37 -3.20 -33.17
CA LYS A 789 36.76 -3.73 -33.10
C LYS A 789 36.96 -4.73 -31.95
N GLY A 790 35.99 -4.94 -31.10
CA GLY A 790 36.00 -5.86 -29.96
C GLY A 790 35.19 -7.15 -30.18
N GLU A 791 34.44 -7.23 -31.29
CA GLU A 791 33.88 -8.49 -31.82
C GLU A 791 34.89 -9.10 -32.82
#